data_61e9e013c4a57e4354df637d797acda2
#
_entry.id   61e9e013c4a57e4354df637d797acda2
#
_cell.length_a   1.000
_cell.length_b   1.000
_cell.length_c   1.000
_cell.angle_alpha   90.00
_cell.angle_beta   90.00
_cell.angle_gamma   90.00
#
_symmetry.space_group_name_H-M   'P 1'
#
loop_
_entity.id
_entity.type
_entity.pdbx_description
1 polymer ?
#
loop_
_entity_poly.entity_id
_entity_poly.type
_entity_poly.pdbx_seq_one_letter_code
_entity_poly.pdbx_strand_id
1 'polypeptide(L)'
;DLEVWPVVRKITETIRKYDTPMLFKQFGRKKFKDERMFLQKVEEAYIREDIRPYIDKYVAQVLDELTEAGCPLFLKTSRLDNFYKNQRLMLKSVPLRALLKFERTGEFTRYILRLTDGEKTFYPSDYALKVLTRRPCRVVSGRQLFRFPEDFDGQRLQPFLQKREIMIPKANEGIYFRRFILKNVRHEEIEVQGFDVIVREVEKQAFLSLERDILGMPVLVMEYKYGNQYIPGWSSRKALVELYTEGDRYAFYKVSRDPEWEQLQARQLVALGIRNDTEGYFHLPEVTVMTWKTEKETEDRDKVSGEVIADAWQKTVTWVQTHGDELKAMGIGFTQKTLRRAYYIGAWQIDSSVSETMDWFELKAEVILADGRRIPLLRFRDHILTGKREFLLDDGTLFLIPEEWFATYTELLLFAQGKGTSLFFHRSQYVLLKNWAETTCHFSLPENLQEEVTLPFDFQVTLRPYQRFGYEWMYRLYRCGLGGCLADDMGLGKTLQAIALILKYRQEGVKKPVVNRWPDSGKQLSLFDAPEEVSRPDEGDRSLVYHTCLVVVPASLIHNWRNELRKFAPQLTVTIYAGTNRIDLRSYLQRSDVVLITYHTLRNDIDILSRLTFGIVVADEAQMLKNPGSQLHQAMMRIQGRCFWALSGTPIENSLTDLWAVMNWVNRGLLGSQRFFRDHFIRPILADVEGRMSEALRKLIAPYILRRTKEEVLADLPDLTAELVVCEPEEEQRKVYEEEQSRVRNYILSERENQGELRSDFMVLKALIRLRQIANHPRLVETGYEGNSGKFSEVFRMLGEVIASGHKVLVFSSFVKYLKMVAEETMVRGWKYAMLTGLTADREQTIRHFQADPECRIFLISLKAGGVGLNLTEADYVFILDPWWNVAAENQAVSRAHRIGQKRAVFVYRFITAGTLEEKILAIQERKQRLADSVITAATSIPLTDEELLEVL
;
A
#
# COMPACT_ATOMS: atom_id res chain seq x y z
N ASP A 1 -22.16 -37.89 36.72
CA ASP A 1 -20.84 -37.70 36.17
C ASP A 1 -20.39 -38.89 35.37
N LEU A 2 -19.91 -38.69 34.15
CA LEU A 2 -19.33 -39.71 33.30
C LEU A 2 -17.82 -39.69 33.51
N GLU A 3 -17.26 -40.81 33.98
CA GLU A 3 -15.82 -40.96 34.15
C GLU A 3 -15.31 -42.11 33.26
N VAL A 4 -14.26 -41.89 32.50
CA VAL A 4 -13.57 -42.89 31.70
C VAL A 4 -12.30 -43.33 32.41
N TRP A 5 -12.22 -44.63 32.72
CA TRP A 5 -11.12 -45.23 33.48
C TRP A 5 -10.50 -46.39 32.72
N PRO A 6 -9.19 -46.50 32.59
CA PRO A 6 -8.57 -47.75 32.18
C PRO A 6 -8.74 -48.78 33.25
N VAL A 7 -9.17 -49.98 32.88
CA VAL A 7 -9.41 -51.08 33.80
C VAL A 7 -8.76 -52.38 33.32
N VAL A 8 -8.22 -53.19 34.24
CA VAL A 8 -7.67 -54.52 33.94
C VAL A 8 -8.64 -55.58 34.42
N ARG A 9 -9.00 -56.50 33.51
CA ARG A 9 -9.83 -57.63 33.83
C ARG A 9 -8.97 -58.71 34.48
N LYS A 10 -9.28 -59.12 35.75
CA LYS A 10 -8.68 -60.23 36.36
C LYS A 10 -9.41 -61.55 35.98
N ILE A 11 -8.74 -62.71 36.13
CA ILE A 11 -9.29 -64.04 35.89
C ILE A 11 -10.47 -64.30 36.80
N THR A 12 -10.53 -63.71 37.98
CA THR A 12 -11.68 -63.65 38.87
C THR A 12 -12.58 -62.48 38.49
N GLU A 13 -13.88 -62.65 38.48
CA GLU A 13 -14.93 -61.73 38.05
C GLU A 13 -14.84 -60.23 38.49
N THR A 14 -13.73 -59.83 39.09
CA THR A 14 -13.49 -58.49 39.61
C THR A 14 -12.64 -57.67 38.63
N ILE A 15 -13.10 -56.49 38.20
CA ILE A 15 -12.38 -55.56 37.35
C ILE A 15 -11.77 -54.47 38.26
N ARG A 16 -10.45 -54.35 38.26
CA ARG A 16 -9.79 -53.26 39.01
C ARG A 16 -9.64 -52.01 38.20
N LYS A 17 -9.87 -50.84 38.81
CA LYS A 17 -9.61 -49.54 38.33
C LYS A 17 -8.08 -49.33 38.28
N TYR A 18 -7.57 -48.95 37.11
CA TYR A 18 -6.16 -48.67 36.94
C TYR A 18 -5.99 -47.17 36.78
N ASP A 19 -5.33 -46.53 37.71
CA ASP A 19 -5.00 -45.10 37.74
C ASP A 19 -6.05 -44.02 37.32
N THR A 20 -5.74 -42.81 37.54
CA THR A 20 -6.59 -41.64 37.27
C THR A 20 -7.22 -41.58 35.86
N PRO A 21 -8.43 -40.98 35.70
CA PRO A 21 -9.11 -40.86 34.42
C PRO A 21 -8.21 -40.26 33.37
N MET A 22 -7.96 -40.99 32.29
CA MET A 22 -7.02 -40.52 31.23
C MET A 22 -7.47 -39.25 30.52
N LEU A 23 -8.77 -39.08 30.28
CA LEU A 23 -9.31 -37.96 29.58
C LEU A 23 -9.18 -36.62 30.32
N PHE A 24 -9.27 -36.61 31.63
CA PHE A 24 -9.20 -35.40 32.44
C PHE A 24 -7.78 -34.90 32.74
N LYS A 25 -6.76 -35.73 32.62
CA LYS A 25 -5.37 -35.31 32.85
C LYS A 25 -4.72 -34.67 31.65
N GLN A 26 -5.08 -35.01 30.43
CA GLN A 26 -4.53 -34.40 29.19
C GLN A 26 -5.20 -33.06 28.80
N PHE A 27 -6.46 -32.88 29.14
CA PHE A 27 -7.17 -31.61 28.88
C PHE A 27 -6.99 -30.56 29.99
N GLY A 28 -6.25 -30.89 30.98
CA GLY A 28 -6.50 -30.20 32.11
C GLY A 28 -5.54 -29.23 32.63
N ARG A 29 -4.89 -28.89 33.21
CA ARG A 29 -4.46 -27.98 34.30
C ARG A 29 -4.22 -26.49 33.89
N LYS A 30 -3.95 -26.16 32.63
CA LYS A 30 -3.69 -24.76 32.25
C LYS A 30 -4.88 -24.06 31.58
N LYS A 31 -5.60 -24.72 30.70
CA LYS A 31 -6.77 -24.10 29.99
C LYS A 31 -8.02 -23.96 30.85
N PHE A 32 -8.30 -24.93 31.72
CA PHE A 32 -9.48 -24.91 32.59
C PHE A 32 -9.43 -23.84 33.69
N LYS A 33 -8.33 -23.25 33.99
CA LYS A 33 -8.28 -22.21 35.02
C LYS A 33 -8.95 -20.91 34.59
N ASP A 34 -8.78 -20.55 33.33
CA ASP A 34 -9.36 -19.33 32.75
C ASP A 34 -10.82 -19.53 32.31
N GLU A 35 -11.14 -20.73 31.78
CA GLU A 35 -12.52 -21.15 31.51
C GLU A 35 -13.31 -21.38 32.82
N ARG A 36 -12.68 -21.84 33.87
CA ARG A 36 -13.31 -21.99 35.19
C ARG A 36 -13.63 -20.64 35.83
N MET A 37 -12.79 -19.63 35.65
CA MET A 37 -13.06 -18.25 36.09
C MET A 37 -14.16 -17.62 35.23
N PHE A 38 -14.18 -17.91 33.95
CA PHE A 38 -15.25 -17.46 33.05
C PHE A 38 -16.56 -18.17 33.41
N LEU A 39 -16.55 -19.48 33.58
CA LEU A 39 -17.71 -20.26 34.01
C LEU A 39 -18.20 -19.87 35.42
N GLN A 40 -17.30 -19.56 36.39
CA GLN A 40 -17.71 -19.05 37.69
C GLN A 40 -18.38 -17.67 37.63
N LYS A 41 -17.91 -16.77 36.80
CA LYS A 41 -18.56 -15.48 36.54
C LYS A 41 -19.89 -15.60 35.81
N VAL A 42 -20.04 -16.68 35.04
CA VAL A 42 -21.26 -17.05 34.33
C VAL A 42 -22.22 -17.84 35.22
N GLU A 43 -21.71 -18.59 36.22
CA GLU A 43 -22.51 -19.30 37.23
C GLU A 43 -23.26 -18.32 38.17
N GLU A 44 -22.73 -17.12 38.36
CA GLU A 44 -23.40 -16.09 39.21
C GLU A 44 -24.54 -15.36 38.48
N ALA A 45 -24.66 -15.49 37.16
CA ALA A 45 -25.72 -14.82 36.41
C ALA A 45 -26.30 -15.70 35.29
N TYR A 46 -27.34 -16.36 35.45
CA TYR A 46 -28.29 -16.82 34.41
C TYR A 46 -28.04 -18.07 33.56
N ILE A 47 -26.92 -18.84 33.64
CA ILE A 47 -26.58 -19.82 32.60
C ILE A 47 -26.72 -21.29 33.00
N ARG A 48 -27.27 -21.64 34.17
CA ARG A 48 -27.46 -23.05 34.56
C ARG A 48 -28.41 -23.86 33.66
N GLU A 49 -29.34 -23.20 32.93
CA GLU A 49 -30.26 -23.91 32.04
C GLU A 49 -29.76 -23.99 30.59
N ASP A 50 -28.91 -23.06 30.14
CA ASP A 50 -28.47 -22.98 28.73
C ASP A 50 -27.26 -23.87 28.40
N ILE A 51 -26.37 -24.15 29.35
CA ILE A 51 -25.19 -25.00 29.15
C ILE A 51 -25.52 -26.50 29.24
N ARG A 52 -26.48 -26.86 30.03
CA ARG A 52 -26.81 -28.27 30.28
C ARG A 52 -27.22 -29.04 29.01
N PRO A 53 -27.94 -28.51 28.05
CA PRO A 53 -28.22 -29.18 26.77
C PRO A 53 -26.97 -29.56 26.00
N TYR A 54 -25.93 -28.72 26.03
CA TYR A 54 -24.65 -28.97 25.35
C TYR A 54 -23.87 -30.09 26.06
N ILE A 55 -23.83 -30.05 27.38
CA ILE A 55 -23.19 -31.12 28.19
C ILE A 55 -23.92 -32.43 27.96
N ASP A 56 -25.25 -32.43 28.00
CA ASP A 56 -26.06 -33.63 27.82
C ASP A 56 -25.89 -34.21 26.40
N LYS A 57 -25.80 -33.38 25.37
CA LYS A 57 -25.51 -33.77 24.00
C LYS A 57 -24.14 -34.44 23.88
N TYR A 58 -23.11 -33.83 24.45
CA TYR A 58 -21.74 -34.37 24.44
C TYR A 58 -21.66 -35.73 25.18
N VAL A 59 -22.25 -35.81 26.36
CA VAL A 59 -22.29 -37.06 27.14
C VAL A 59 -23.05 -38.14 26.41
N ALA A 60 -24.18 -37.83 25.77
CA ALA A 60 -24.95 -38.80 24.98
C ALA A 60 -24.16 -39.31 23.78
N GLN A 61 -23.47 -38.43 23.06
CA GLN A 61 -22.63 -38.77 21.93
C GLN A 61 -21.48 -39.68 22.34
N VAL A 62 -20.77 -39.35 23.42
CA VAL A 62 -19.67 -40.19 23.95
C VAL A 62 -20.21 -41.58 24.36
N LEU A 63 -21.39 -41.64 24.98
CA LEU A 63 -22.01 -42.92 25.32
C LEU A 63 -22.33 -43.80 24.11
N ASP A 64 -22.83 -43.18 23.06
CA ASP A 64 -23.16 -43.84 21.79
C ASP A 64 -21.88 -44.35 21.09
N GLU A 65 -20.85 -43.48 20.93
CA GLU A 65 -19.53 -43.85 20.37
C GLU A 65 -18.85 -44.99 21.12
N LEU A 66 -18.81 -44.90 22.45
CA LEU A 66 -18.25 -46.00 23.28
C LEU A 66 -19.03 -47.32 23.14
N THR A 67 -20.33 -47.22 22.93
CA THR A 67 -21.18 -48.38 22.74
C THR A 67 -20.95 -49.01 21.36
N GLU A 68 -20.85 -48.18 20.32
CA GLU A 68 -20.56 -48.61 18.94
C GLU A 68 -19.16 -49.24 18.83
N ALA A 69 -18.18 -48.64 19.53
CA ALA A 69 -16.83 -49.21 19.63
C ALA A 69 -16.74 -50.51 20.48
N GLY A 70 -17.86 -50.98 21.00
CA GLY A 70 -17.91 -52.20 21.82
C GLY A 70 -17.27 -52.08 23.22
N CYS A 71 -17.03 -50.87 23.68
CA CYS A 71 -16.44 -50.61 25.01
C CYS A 71 -17.43 -50.97 26.10
N PRO A 72 -17.03 -51.76 27.12
CA PRO A 72 -17.93 -52.16 28.22
C PRO A 72 -18.23 -50.96 29.12
N LEU A 73 -19.49 -50.62 29.26
CA LEU A 73 -19.98 -49.59 30.16
C LEU A 73 -20.39 -50.21 31.50
N PHE A 74 -20.12 -49.53 32.61
CA PHE A 74 -20.46 -50.02 33.95
C PHE A 74 -21.19 -48.92 34.74
N LEU A 75 -22.28 -49.26 35.40
CA LEU A 75 -22.96 -48.36 36.34
C LEU A 75 -22.35 -48.50 37.73
N LYS A 76 -21.73 -47.48 38.24
CA LYS A 76 -21.15 -47.38 39.55
C LYS A 76 -22.08 -46.67 40.53
N THR A 77 -22.49 -47.35 41.58
CA THR A 77 -23.43 -46.80 42.59
C THR A 77 -22.72 -46.34 43.86
N SER A 78 -21.43 -46.69 44.05
CA SER A 78 -20.62 -46.26 45.18
C SER A 78 -19.23 -45.85 44.76
N ARG A 79 -18.48 -45.16 45.62
CA ARG A 79 -17.09 -44.75 45.36
C ARG A 79 -16.04 -45.86 45.53
N LEU A 80 -16.47 -47.13 45.46
CA LEU A 80 -15.56 -48.30 45.52
C LEU A 80 -14.69 -48.38 44.27
N ASP A 81 -13.42 -48.79 44.43
CA ASP A 81 -12.45 -48.85 43.34
C ASP A 81 -12.59 -50.06 42.42
N ASN A 82 -13.41 -51.02 42.75
CA ASN A 82 -13.63 -52.22 41.96
C ASN A 82 -14.94 -52.15 41.17
N PHE A 83 -14.88 -52.76 39.94
CA PHE A 83 -16.03 -52.96 39.11
C PHE A 83 -16.40 -54.45 39.07
N TYR A 84 -17.68 -54.75 39.19
CA TYR A 84 -18.17 -56.10 39.16
C TYR A 84 -18.92 -56.38 37.85
N LYS A 85 -18.86 -57.59 37.36
CA LYS A 85 -19.52 -58.07 36.15
C LYS A 85 -21.02 -57.76 36.10
N ASN A 86 -21.66 -57.82 37.28
CA ASN A 86 -23.08 -57.50 37.44
C ASN A 86 -23.42 -56.03 37.33
N GLN A 87 -22.43 -55.15 37.25
CA GLN A 87 -22.58 -53.69 37.02
C GLN A 87 -22.47 -53.32 35.56
N ARG A 88 -22.17 -54.23 34.64
CA ARG A 88 -22.08 -53.99 33.22
C ARG A 88 -23.45 -53.65 32.66
N LEU A 89 -23.51 -52.47 31.96
CA LEU A 89 -24.70 -52.03 31.24
C LEU A 89 -24.83 -52.74 29.89
N MET A 90 -26.05 -53.02 29.50
CA MET A 90 -26.42 -53.53 28.19
C MET A 90 -27.30 -52.50 27.48
N LEU A 91 -26.87 -52.05 26.28
CA LEU A 91 -27.66 -51.17 25.45
C LEU A 91 -28.85 -51.90 24.84
N LYS A 92 -30.01 -51.35 24.95
CA LYS A 92 -31.21 -51.80 24.22
C LYS A 92 -31.21 -51.15 22.80
N SER A 93 -31.34 -52.01 21.80
CA SER A 93 -31.30 -51.59 20.40
C SER A 93 -32.51 -50.75 19.97
N VAL A 94 -33.67 -51.04 20.54
CA VAL A 94 -34.91 -50.31 20.23
C VAL A 94 -35.04 -49.09 21.15
N PRO A 95 -35.21 -47.85 20.60
CA PRO A 95 -35.41 -46.65 21.39
C PRO A 95 -36.83 -46.68 22.04
N LEU A 96 -36.88 -46.23 23.30
CA LEU A 96 -38.15 -46.03 24.00
C LEU A 96 -38.90 -44.84 23.41
N ARG A 97 -40.21 -45.01 23.22
CA ARG A 97 -41.12 -43.93 22.88
C ARG A 97 -42.03 -43.60 24.03
N ALA A 98 -42.29 -42.31 24.23
CA ALA A 98 -43.22 -41.82 25.23
C ALA A 98 -44.62 -41.66 24.63
N LEU A 99 -45.62 -42.23 25.29
CA LEU A 99 -47.02 -42.08 24.91
C LEU A 99 -47.68 -41.19 25.97
N LEU A 100 -48.10 -40.00 25.56
CA LEU A 100 -48.73 -39.03 26.42
C LEU A 100 -50.26 -39.02 26.25
N LYS A 101 -51.00 -39.10 27.32
CA LYS A 101 -52.43 -39.08 27.32
C LYS A 101 -52.97 -38.06 28.33
N PHE A 102 -53.87 -37.19 27.83
CA PHE A 102 -54.61 -36.22 28.67
C PHE A 102 -56.09 -36.56 28.61
N GLU A 103 -56.69 -36.75 29.83
CA GLU A 103 -58.09 -37.01 29.98
C GLU A 103 -58.70 -35.91 30.85
N ARG A 104 -59.58 -35.12 30.31
CA ARG A 104 -60.30 -34.06 31.02
C ARG A 104 -61.68 -34.56 31.46
N THR A 105 -61.90 -34.54 32.74
CA THR A 105 -63.22 -34.78 33.38
C THR A 105 -63.77 -33.44 33.92
N GLY A 106 -64.97 -33.44 34.43
CA GLY A 106 -65.61 -32.21 34.96
C GLY A 106 -64.88 -31.60 36.18
N GLU A 107 -64.10 -32.39 36.92
CA GLU A 107 -63.43 -31.93 38.16
C GLU A 107 -61.93 -31.82 38.05
N PHE A 108 -61.28 -32.59 37.18
CA PHE A 108 -59.81 -32.61 37.01
C PHE A 108 -59.40 -33.04 35.62
N THR A 109 -58.16 -32.75 35.24
CA THR A 109 -57.50 -33.27 34.07
C THR A 109 -56.42 -34.28 34.51
N ARG A 110 -56.46 -35.50 34.03
CA ARG A 110 -55.41 -36.52 34.21
C ARG A 110 -54.35 -36.37 33.14
N TYR A 111 -53.07 -36.37 33.58
CA TYR A 111 -51.92 -36.45 32.71
C TYR A 111 -51.20 -37.79 32.94
N ILE A 112 -51.11 -38.61 31.93
CA ILE A 112 -50.62 -39.96 32.00
C ILE A 112 -49.44 -40.10 30.98
N LEU A 113 -48.32 -40.63 31.45
CA LEU A 113 -47.20 -40.94 30.58
C LEU A 113 -46.90 -42.41 30.64
N ARG A 114 -46.88 -43.07 29.49
CA ARG A 114 -46.48 -44.48 29.29
C ARG A 114 -45.27 -44.56 28.41
N LEU A 115 -44.42 -45.54 28.58
CA LEU A 115 -43.26 -45.83 27.75
C LEU A 115 -43.48 -47.11 26.98
N THR A 116 -43.06 -47.16 25.72
CA THR A 116 -43.12 -48.38 24.91
C THR A 116 -41.79 -48.63 24.19
N ASP A 117 -41.38 -49.85 24.08
CA ASP A 117 -40.25 -50.34 23.27
C ASP A 117 -40.73 -50.94 21.93
N GLY A 118 -42.04 -50.85 21.62
CA GLY A 118 -42.69 -51.44 20.45
C GLY A 118 -43.39 -52.77 20.76
N GLU A 119 -42.96 -53.52 21.77
CA GLU A 119 -43.56 -54.79 22.19
C GLU A 119 -44.37 -54.66 23.49
N LYS A 120 -43.86 -53.86 24.42
CA LYS A 120 -44.43 -53.68 25.75
C LYS A 120 -44.65 -52.23 26.08
N THR A 121 -45.75 -51.93 26.75
CA THR A 121 -46.04 -50.62 27.30
C THR A 121 -46.07 -50.68 28.84
N PHE A 122 -45.35 -49.73 29.47
CA PHE A 122 -45.18 -49.72 30.93
C PHE A 122 -45.16 -48.25 31.45
N TYR A 123 -45.34 -48.10 32.77
CA TYR A 123 -45.23 -46.81 33.41
C TYR A 123 -43.78 -46.58 33.87
N PRO A 124 -43.30 -45.34 33.78
CA PRO A 124 -41.97 -45.04 34.31
C PRO A 124 -41.78 -45.34 35.79
N SER A 125 -42.82 -45.22 36.60
CA SER A 125 -42.81 -45.56 38.03
C SER A 125 -42.62 -47.06 38.35
N ASP A 126 -42.95 -47.92 37.37
CA ASP A 126 -42.86 -49.40 37.60
C ASP A 126 -41.38 -49.90 37.41
N TYR A 127 -40.51 -49.04 36.85
CA TYR A 127 -39.11 -49.34 36.64
C TYR A 127 -38.25 -48.23 37.33
N ALA A 128 -37.25 -48.61 38.07
CA ALA A 128 -36.36 -47.68 38.74
C ALA A 128 -35.49 -46.97 37.73
N LEU A 129 -36.10 -46.03 36.92
CA LEU A 129 -35.47 -45.29 35.86
C LEU A 129 -34.62 -44.19 36.45
N LYS A 130 -33.40 -44.07 35.93
CA LYS A 130 -32.49 -42.95 36.24
C LYS A 130 -32.11 -42.25 34.95
N VAL A 131 -32.43 -40.96 34.85
CA VAL A 131 -32.08 -40.12 33.68
C VAL A 131 -30.61 -39.74 33.78
N LEU A 132 -29.82 -40.11 32.76
CA LEU A 132 -28.39 -39.76 32.64
C LEU A 132 -28.22 -38.43 31.92
N THR A 133 -28.85 -38.32 30.75
CA THR A 133 -28.85 -37.09 29.95
C THR A 133 -30.27 -36.69 29.62
N ARG A 134 -30.53 -35.37 29.47
CA ARG A 134 -31.88 -34.85 29.21
C ARG A 134 -32.18 -34.74 27.71
N ARG A 135 -31.21 -34.22 26.94
CA ARG A 135 -31.32 -34.05 25.48
C ARG A 135 -29.94 -34.28 24.83
N PRO A 136 -29.74 -35.31 24.04
CA PRO A 136 -30.63 -36.49 23.83
C PRO A 136 -30.85 -37.25 25.13
N CYS A 137 -32.05 -37.80 25.29
CA CYS A 137 -32.41 -38.50 26.53
C CYS A 137 -31.81 -39.90 26.54
N ARG A 138 -31.03 -40.20 27.60
CA ARG A 138 -30.48 -41.54 27.91
C ARG A 138 -30.89 -41.89 29.33
N VAL A 139 -31.44 -43.07 29.49
CA VAL A 139 -32.01 -43.53 30.77
C VAL A 139 -31.49 -44.93 31.12
N VAL A 140 -31.22 -45.17 32.37
CA VAL A 140 -30.81 -46.45 32.87
C VAL A 140 -31.89 -47.03 33.80
N SER A 141 -32.21 -48.28 33.59
CA SER A 141 -33.00 -49.10 34.55
C SER A 141 -32.29 -50.44 34.84
N GLY A 142 -31.91 -50.63 36.07
CA GLY A 142 -31.10 -51.77 36.44
C GLY A 142 -29.80 -51.91 35.67
N ARG A 143 -29.72 -52.85 34.73
CA ARG A 143 -28.53 -53.10 33.88
C ARG A 143 -28.77 -52.72 32.41
N GLN A 144 -29.86 -52.09 32.13
CA GLN A 144 -30.24 -51.70 30.74
C GLN A 144 -30.13 -50.21 30.54
N LEU A 145 -29.42 -49.80 29.45
CA LEU A 145 -29.33 -48.44 28.98
C LEU A 145 -30.32 -48.29 27.79
N PHE A 146 -31.25 -47.40 27.96
CA PHE A 146 -32.25 -47.08 26.97
C PHE A 146 -31.95 -45.71 26.30
N ARG A 147 -32.24 -45.63 25.02
CA ARG A 147 -32.26 -44.40 24.22
C ARG A 147 -33.69 -43.96 23.99
N PHE A 148 -33.91 -42.66 23.94
CA PHE A 148 -35.11 -42.02 23.41
C PHE A 148 -34.79 -41.37 22.07
N PRO A 149 -35.81 -41.02 21.25
CA PRO A 149 -35.62 -40.12 20.11
C PRO A 149 -34.88 -38.84 20.51
N GLU A 150 -34.08 -38.25 19.61
CA GLU A 150 -33.19 -37.14 19.92
C GLU A 150 -33.92 -35.91 20.44
N ASP A 151 -35.16 -35.73 20.00
CA ASP A 151 -36.02 -34.58 20.35
C ASP A 151 -36.72 -34.74 21.72
N PHE A 152 -36.68 -35.95 22.34
CA PHE A 152 -37.33 -36.19 23.60
C PHE A 152 -36.55 -35.59 24.79
N ASP A 153 -37.27 -34.77 25.59
CA ASP A 153 -36.68 -34.17 26.78
C ASP A 153 -36.90 -35.01 28.01
N GLY A 154 -35.84 -35.59 28.57
CA GLY A 154 -35.87 -36.43 29.76
C GLY A 154 -36.43 -35.73 31.01
N GLN A 155 -36.54 -34.39 31.04
CA GLN A 155 -37.24 -33.69 32.15
C GLN A 155 -38.69 -34.10 32.28
N ARG A 156 -39.32 -34.54 31.21
CA ARG A 156 -40.70 -34.96 31.16
C ARG A 156 -40.96 -36.25 31.96
N LEU A 157 -39.92 -37.07 32.12
CA LEU A 157 -39.98 -38.29 32.91
C LEU A 157 -39.99 -38.02 34.42
N GLN A 158 -39.41 -36.93 34.87
CA GLN A 158 -39.21 -36.61 36.29
C GLN A 158 -40.51 -36.71 37.14
N PRO A 159 -41.66 -36.12 36.76
CA PRO A 159 -42.89 -36.23 37.53
C PRO A 159 -43.44 -37.65 37.61
N PHE A 160 -43.11 -38.53 36.63
CA PHE A 160 -43.66 -39.87 36.48
C PHE A 160 -42.71 -40.96 37.03
N LEU A 161 -41.55 -40.63 37.49
CA LEU A 161 -40.63 -41.61 38.08
C LEU A 161 -41.18 -42.21 39.39
N GLN A 162 -42.09 -41.50 40.07
CA GLN A 162 -42.66 -41.89 41.32
C GLN A 162 -44.21 -42.01 41.28
N LYS A 163 -44.85 -41.54 40.20
CA LYS A 163 -46.32 -41.49 40.09
C LYS A 163 -46.75 -42.03 38.71
N ARG A 164 -47.84 -42.79 38.61
CA ARG A 164 -48.36 -43.24 37.30
C ARG A 164 -49.13 -42.17 36.55
N GLU A 165 -49.75 -41.21 37.29
CA GLU A 165 -50.55 -40.13 36.74
C GLU A 165 -50.41 -38.86 37.58
N ILE A 166 -50.67 -37.75 36.99
CA ILE A 166 -50.75 -36.43 37.60
C ILE A 166 -52.16 -35.94 37.48
N MET A 167 -52.78 -35.63 38.58
CA MET A 167 -54.13 -35.07 38.61
C MET A 167 -54.05 -33.56 38.74
N ILE A 168 -54.64 -32.82 37.80
CA ILE A 168 -54.66 -31.36 37.74
C ILE A 168 -56.04 -30.89 38.10
N PRO A 169 -56.23 -30.25 39.26
CA PRO A 169 -57.52 -29.71 39.68
C PRO A 169 -57.98 -28.63 38.67
N LYS A 170 -59.32 -28.51 38.52
CA LYS A 170 -59.96 -27.57 37.59
C LYS A 170 -59.54 -26.10 37.82
N ALA A 171 -59.31 -25.68 39.06
CA ALA A 171 -58.77 -24.33 39.39
C ALA A 171 -57.40 -24.04 38.79
N ASN A 172 -56.57 -25.05 38.52
CA ASN A 172 -55.22 -24.88 37.97
C ASN A 172 -55.10 -25.29 36.48
N GLU A 173 -56.18 -25.75 35.86
CA GLU A 173 -56.17 -26.18 34.45
C GLU A 173 -55.69 -25.09 33.51
N GLY A 174 -56.17 -23.86 33.59
CA GLY A 174 -55.81 -22.77 32.68
C GLY A 174 -54.32 -22.45 32.69
N ILE A 175 -53.69 -22.52 33.89
CA ILE A 175 -52.22 -22.32 34.01
C ILE A 175 -51.46 -23.51 33.38
N TYR A 176 -51.99 -24.72 33.68
CA TYR A 176 -51.34 -25.95 33.21
C TYR A 176 -51.46 -26.11 31.69
N PHE A 177 -52.56 -25.77 31.08
CA PHE A 177 -52.81 -25.77 29.64
C PHE A 177 -51.89 -24.78 28.94
N ARG A 178 -51.74 -23.58 29.46
CA ARG A 178 -50.88 -22.55 28.89
C ARG A 178 -49.36 -22.88 29.03
N ARG A 179 -48.94 -23.40 30.18
CA ARG A 179 -47.53 -23.57 30.46
C ARG A 179 -46.99 -24.97 30.12
N PHE A 180 -47.83 -25.98 30.22
CA PHE A 180 -47.40 -27.35 30.17
C PHE A 180 -47.98 -28.13 28.98
N ILE A 181 -49.27 -28.18 28.82
CA ILE A 181 -49.91 -28.96 27.71
C ILE A 181 -49.56 -28.34 26.37
N LEU A 182 -49.56 -27.03 26.25
CA LEU A 182 -49.14 -26.34 25.04
C LEU A 182 -47.72 -26.75 24.57
N LYS A 183 -46.80 -26.94 25.49
CA LYS A 183 -45.44 -27.42 25.18
C LYS A 183 -45.42 -28.83 24.68
N ASN A 184 -46.23 -29.69 25.23
CA ASN A 184 -46.29 -31.11 24.83
C ASN A 184 -46.98 -31.31 23.46
N VAL A 185 -48.04 -30.59 23.18
CA VAL A 185 -48.71 -30.59 21.87
C VAL A 185 -47.78 -30.17 20.73
N ARG A 186 -46.82 -29.35 21.03
CA ARG A 186 -45.82 -28.86 20.04
C ARG A 186 -44.82 -29.93 19.54
N HIS A 187 -44.55 -30.92 20.36
CA HIS A 187 -43.44 -31.83 20.10
C HIS A 187 -43.83 -33.25 19.80
N GLU A 188 -45.09 -33.70 20.20
CA GLU A 188 -45.47 -35.09 20.14
C GLU A 188 -46.94 -35.29 19.68
N GLU A 189 -47.24 -36.47 19.21
CA GLU A 189 -48.60 -36.97 19.08
C GLU A 189 -49.10 -37.29 20.49
N ILE A 190 -50.16 -36.62 20.89
CA ILE A 190 -50.80 -36.82 22.21
C ILE A 190 -52.19 -37.35 22.02
N GLU A 191 -52.61 -38.30 22.89
CA GLU A 191 -53.97 -38.70 23.02
C GLU A 191 -54.72 -37.73 23.91
N VAL A 192 -55.77 -37.13 23.44
CA VAL A 192 -56.56 -36.15 24.20
C VAL A 192 -58.04 -36.56 24.30
N GLN A 193 -58.61 -36.36 25.47
CA GLN A 193 -60.06 -36.51 25.72
C GLN A 193 -60.57 -35.27 26.52
N GLY A 194 -61.65 -34.67 26.01
CA GLY A 194 -62.29 -33.55 26.67
C GLY A 194 -61.79 -32.15 26.31
N PHE A 195 -60.89 -32.04 25.28
CA PHE A 195 -60.52 -30.77 24.63
C PHE A 195 -60.05 -31.08 23.20
N ASP A 196 -60.00 -30.05 22.34
CA ASP A 196 -59.73 -30.24 20.91
C ASP A 196 -58.29 -29.83 20.54
N VAL A 197 -57.71 -30.65 19.60
CA VAL A 197 -56.45 -30.29 18.92
C VAL A 197 -56.76 -30.25 17.42
N ILE A 198 -56.77 -29.04 16.86
CA ILE A 198 -57.19 -28.78 15.50
C ILE A 198 -55.95 -28.45 14.66
N VAL A 199 -55.63 -29.27 13.66
CA VAL A 199 -54.53 -29.01 12.73
C VAL A 199 -54.99 -28.00 11.69
N ARG A 200 -54.17 -26.94 11.47
CA ARG A 200 -54.41 -25.92 10.46
C ARG A 200 -53.34 -25.91 9.44
N GLU A 201 -53.67 -25.78 8.16
CA GLU A 201 -52.75 -25.45 7.07
C GLU A 201 -52.64 -23.93 6.98
N VAL A 202 -51.43 -23.42 6.80
CA VAL A 202 -51.13 -21.97 6.71
C VAL A 202 -50.12 -21.76 5.57
N GLU A 203 -50.08 -20.52 5.04
CA GLU A 203 -49.05 -20.14 4.08
C GLU A 203 -47.66 -20.26 4.70
N LYS A 204 -46.73 -20.74 3.86
CA LYS A 204 -45.34 -20.97 4.23
C LYS A 204 -44.45 -19.99 3.45
N GLN A 205 -43.51 -19.41 4.11
CA GLN A 205 -42.48 -18.55 3.49
C GLN A 205 -41.16 -18.77 4.17
N ALA A 206 -40.08 -18.84 3.38
CA ALA A 206 -38.71 -18.93 3.87
C ALA A 206 -38.05 -17.54 3.94
N PHE A 207 -37.25 -17.32 4.95
CA PHE A 207 -36.44 -16.11 5.11
C PHE A 207 -35.00 -16.49 5.42
N LEU A 208 -34.06 -15.74 4.83
CA LEU A 208 -32.65 -15.79 5.15
C LEU A 208 -32.29 -14.57 6.00
N SER A 209 -31.84 -14.78 7.22
CA SER A 209 -31.42 -13.73 8.14
C SER A 209 -29.91 -13.66 8.18
N LEU A 210 -29.34 -12.47 7.97
CA LEU A 210 -27.92 -12.23 8.19
C LEU A 210 -27.72 -11.84 9.65
N GLU A 211 -26.94 -12.63 10.36
CA GLU A 211 -26.68 -12.50 11.79
C GLU A 211 -25.17 -12.48 12.07
N ARG A 212 -24.84 -12.24 13.33
CA ARG A 212 -23.47 -12.30 13.85
C ARG A 212 -23.36 -13.44 14.85
N ASP A 213 -22.37 -14.30 14.67
CA ASP A 213 -22.10 -15.36 15.65
C ASP A 213 -21.36 -14.80 16.89
N ILE A 214 -21.06 -15.69 17.84
CA ILE A 214 -20.39 -15.33 19.11
C ILE A 214 -18.95 -14.86 18.93
N LEU A 215 -18.30 -15.17 17.80
CA LEU A 215 -16.95 -14.73 17.43
C LEU A 215 -16.97 -13.43 16.63
N GLY A 216 -18.16 -12.93 16.28
CA GLY A 216 -18.32 -11.74 15.47
C GLY A 216 -18.36 -12.00 13.95
N MET A 217 -18.31 -13.27 13.52
CA MET A 217 -18.36 -13.66 12.13
C MET A 217 -19.78 -13.57 11.55
N PRO A 218 -19.94 -13.32 10.25
CA PRO A 218 -21.23 -13.33 9.60
C PRO A 218 -21.74 -14.76 9.46
N VAL A 219 -23.01 -14.95 9.77
CA VAL A 219 -23.71 -16.20 9.60
C VAL A 219 -25.07 -15.96 8.95
N LEU A 220 -25.46 -16.80 8.02
CA LEU A 220 -26.76 -16.76 7.38
C LEU A 220 -27.65 -17.81 8.06
N VAL A 221 -28.79 -17.36 8.62
CA VAL A 221 -29.70 -18.22 9.37
C VAL A 221 -31.00 -18.33 8.61
N MET A 222 -31.44 -19.58 8.37
CA MET A 222 -32.72 -19.83 7.74
C MET A 222 -33.85 -19.72 8.77
N GLU A 223 -34.86 -18.92 8.49
CA GLU A 223 -36.09 -18.79 9.25
C GLU A 223 -37.28 -19.18 8.38
N TYR A 224 -38.19 -19.91 8.94
CA TYR A 224 -39.43 -20.30 8.27
C TYR A 224 -40.64 -19.63 8.92
N LYS A 225 -41.45 -19.01 8.11
CA LYS A 225 -42.69 -18.38 8.53
C LYS A 225 -43.87 -19.30 8.19
N TYR A 226 -44.64 -19.62 9.19
CA TYR A 226 -45.87 -20.36 9.09
C TYR A 226 -47.05 -19.46 9.57
N GLY A 227 -47.83 -18.94 8.63
CA GLY A 227 -48.79 -17.88 8.91
C GLY A 227 -48.13 -16.64 9.52
N ASN A 228 -48.44 -16.33 10.77
CA ASN A 228 -47.89 -15.17 11.48
C ASN A 228 -46.69 -15.50 12.40
N GLN A 229 -46.24 -16.75 12.46
CA GLN A 229 -45.18 -17.17 13.37
C GLN A 229 -43.89 -17.52 12.63
N TYR A 230 -42.75 -17.10 13.19
CA TYR A 230 -41.43 -17.43 12.67
C TYR A 230 -40.77 -18.56 13.47
N ILE A 231 -40.10 -19.46 12.79
CA ILE A 231 -39.34 -20.56 13.39
C ILE A 231 -37.94 -20.57 12.78
N PRO A 232 -36.87 -20.45 13.57
CA PRO A 232 -35.52 -20.65 13.09
C PRO A 232 -35.33 -22.10 12.59
N GLY A 233 -34.51 -22.25 11.51
CA GLY A 233 -34.26 -23.56 10.91
C GLY A 233 -33.67 -24.60 11.87
N TRP A 234 -32.85 -24.14 12.84
CA TRP A 234 -32.25 -24.98 13.88
C TRP A 234 -33.24 -25.43 14.99
N SER A 235 -34.49 -24.93 14.97
CA SER A 235 -35.44 -25.26 16.03
C SER A 235 -35.94 -26.70 15.94
N SER A 236 -35.83 -27.44 17.00
CA SER A 236 -36.34 -28.82 17.14
C SER A 236 -37.86 -28.92 17.30
N ARG A 237 -38.58 -27.82 17.24
CA ARG A 237 -40.04 -27.80 17.37
C ARG A 237 -40.67 -28.41 16.15
N LYS A 238 -41.51 -29.47 16.31
CA LYS A 238 -42.22 -30.11 15.23
C LYS A 238 -43.49 -29.40 14.77
N ALA A 239 -44.04 -28.55 15.61
CA ALA A 239 -45.25 -27.80 15.30
C ALA A 239 -45.33 -26.46 16.11
N LEU A 240 -46.04 -25.53 15.55
CA LEU A 240 -46.53 -24.34 16.24
C LEU A 240 -47.92 -24.60 16.79
N VAL A 241 -48.16 -24.18 18.02
CA VAL A 241 -49.44 -24.42 18.67
C VAL A 241 -49.86 -23.15 19.38
N GLU A 242 -51.10 -22.75 19.12
CA GLU A 242 -51.78 -21.69 19.83
C GLU A 242 -52.96 -22.22 20.61
N LEU A 243 -53.09 -21.78 21.85
CA LEU A 243 -54.20 -22.13 22.72
C LEU A 243 -55.30 -21.09 22.62
N TYR A 244 -56.47 -21.46 22.22
CA TYR A 244 -57.67 -20.70 22.25
C TYR A 244 -58.53 -21.14 23.45
N THR A 245 -59.05 -20.19 24.21
CA THR A 245 -59.94 -20.46 25.37
C THR A 245 -61.20 -19.66 25.25
N GLU A 246 -62.35 -20.34 25.30
CA GLU A 246 -63.62 -19.72 25.28
C GLU A 246 -64.46 -20.31 26.44
N GLY A 247 -64.57 -19.58 27.51
CA GLY A 247 -65.15 -20.05 28.75
C GLY A 247 -64.46 -21.25 29.32
N ASP A 248 -65.13 -22.41 29.45
CA ASP A 248 -64.52 -23.67 29.94
C ASP A 248 -64.02 -24.58 28.80
N ARG A 249 -64.04 -24.13 27.55
CA ARG A 249 -63.52 -24.87 26.40
C ARG A 249 -62.11 -24.47 26.07
N TYR A 250 -61.26 -25.46 25.81
CA TYR A 250 -59.89 -25.32 25.35
C TYR A 250 -59.75 -25.95 23.97
N ALA A 251 -59.15 -25.19 23.01
CA ALA A 251 -58.81 -25.66 21.71
C ALA A 251 -57.34 -25.30 21.37
N PHE A 252 -56.58 -26.25 20.92
CA PHE A 252 -55.20 -26.07 20.46
C PHE A 252 -55.22 -26.05 18.95
N TYR A 253 -54.83 -24.94 18.37
CA TYR A 253 -54.59 -24.84 16.93
C TYR A 253 -53.14 -25.20 16.68
N LYS A 254 -52.94 -26.35 15.97
CA LYS A 254 -51.65 -26.89 15.67
C LYS A 254 -51.31 -26.65 14.21
N VAL A 255 -50.16 -26.02 13.91
CA VAL A 255 -49.58 -25.91 12.58
C VAL A 255 -48.34 -26.80 12.56
N SER A 256 -48.40 -27.89 11.80
CA SER A 256 -47.28 -28.82 11.67
C SER A 256 -46.21 -28.20 10.75
N ARG A 257 -44.94 -28.39 11.10
CA ARG A 257 -43.83 -28.05 10.18
C ARG A 257 -43.86 -29.04 9.02
N ASP A 258 -43.32 -28.56 7.90
CA ASP A 258 -43.13 -29.40 6.70
C ASP A 258 -41.59 -29.56 6.47
N PRO A 259 -41.00 -30.62 7.02
CA PRO A 259 -39.55 -30.83 6.91
C PRO A 259 -39.06 -31.03 5.48
N GLU A 260 -39.90 -31.59 4.59
CA GLU A 260 -39.53 -31.81 3.19
C GLU A 260 -39.40 -30.47 2.46
N TRP A 261 -40.36 -29.57 2.65
CA TRP A 261 -40.32 -28.23 2.08
C TRP A 261 -39.18 -27.42 2.66
N GLU A 262 -38.92 -27.48 3.96
CA GLU A 262 -37.81 -26.79 4.61
C GLU A 262 -36.45 -27.28 4.10
N GLN A 263 -36.29 -28.61 3.94
CA GLN A 263 -35.07 -29.19 3.36
C GLN A 263 -34.90 -28.80 1.88
N LEU A 264 -36.00 -28.68 1.14
CA LEU A 264 -35.93 -28.21 -0.25
C LEU A 264 -35.36 -26.77 -0.30
N GLN A 265 -35.88 -25.87 0.56
CA GLN A 265 -35.37 -24.49 0.64
C GLN A 265 -33.89 -24.46 1.03
N ALA A 266 -33.48 -25.25 2.01
CA ALA A 266 -32.08 -25.37 2.43
C ALA A 266 -31.17 -25.90 1.32
N ARG A 267 -31.63 -26.90 0.54
CA ARG A 267 -30.87 -27.43 -0.63
C ARG A 267 -30.71 -26.40 -1.74
N GLN A 268 -31.72 -25.57 -1.97
CA GLN A 268 -31.65 -24.47 -2.94
C GLN A 268 -30.56 -23.47 -2.57
N LEU A 269 -30.43 -23.14 -1.29
CA LEU A 269 -29.33 -22.29 -0.81
C LEU A 269 -27.95 -22.94 -1.00
N VAL A 270 -27.82 -24.24 -0.71
CA VAL A 270 -26.56 -24.97 -0.93
C VAL A 270 -26.19 -24.98 -2.41
N ALA A 271 -27.15 -25.03 -3.32
CA ALA A 271 -26.90 -24.94 -4.76
C ALA A 271 -26.34 -23.60 -5.20
N LEU A 272 -26.54 -22.51 -4.43
CA LEU A 272 -25.92 -21.19 -4.62
C LEU A 272 -24.50 -21.10 -4.02
N GLY A 273 -23.91 -22.22 -3.61
CA GLY A 273 -22.51 -22.30 -3.20
C GLY A 273 -22.23 -22.08 -1.71
N ILE A 274 -23.26 -21.95 -0.86
CA ILE A 274 -23.07 -21.87 0.60
C ILE A 274 -23.12 -23.26 1.24
N ARG A 275 -22.44 -23.41 2.39
CA ARG A 275 -22.42 -24.66 3.16
C ARG A 275 -23.40 -24.60 4.33
N ASN A 276 -24.07 -25.72 4.56
CA ASN A 276 -24.88 -25.94 5.76
C ASN A 276 -24.06 -26.79 6.74
N ASP A 277 -23.42 -26.16 7.73
CA ASP A 277 -22.55 -26.84 8.69
C ASP A 277 -23.33 -27.44 9.87
N THR A 278 -24.42 -26.79 10.25
CA THR A 278 -25.37 -27.26 11.26
C THR A 278 -26.77 -26.87 10.83
N GLU A 279 -27.78 -27.65 11.27
CA GLU A 279 -29.17 -27.44 10.87
C GLU A 279 -29.60 -25.97 10.94
N GLY A 280 -29.83 -25.33 9.76
CA GLY A 280 -30.32 -23.97 9.62
C GLY A 280 -29.27 -22.85 9.69
N TYR A 281 -27.98 -23.16 9.87
CA TYR A 281 -26.88 -22.20 9.80
C TYR A 281 -26.06 -22.39 8.54
N PHE A 282 -25.83 -21.32 7.80
CA PHE A 282 -25.12 -21.36 6.52
C PHE A 282 -23.92 -20.41 6.53
N HIS A 283 -22.83 -20.87 5.94
CA HIS A 283 -21.60 -20.11 5.79
C HIS A 283 -21.07 -20.21 4.36
N LEU A 284 -20.32 -19.22 3.92
CA LEU A 284 -19.56 -19.33 2.69
C LEU A 284 -18.39 -20.32 2.89
N PRO A 285 -18.09 -21.20 1.92
CA PRO A 285 -17.00 -22.17 2.00
C PRO A 285 -15.64 -21.52 2.32
N GLU A 286 -15.39 -20.35 1.75
CA GLU A 286 -14.15 -19.61 1.94
C GLU A 286 -14.02 -19.01 3.36
N VAL A 287 -15.13 -18.64 3.97
CA VAL A 287 -15.17 -18.12 5.34
C VAL A 287 -14.89 -19.23 6.35
N THR A 288 -15.45 -20.40 6.13
CA THR A 288 -15.26 -21.60 7.02
C THR A 288 -13.82 -22.11 6.96
N VAL A 289 -13.20 -22.14 5.77
CA VAL A 289 -11.80 -22.59 5.60
C VAL A 289 -10.81 -21.65 6.32
N MET A 290 -11.08 -20.35 6.38
CA MET A 290 -10.23 -19.41 7.11
C MET A 290 -10.25 -19.66 8.63
N THR A 291 -11.39 -19.99 9.23
CA THR A 291 -11.49 -20.28 10.66
C THR A 291 -10.72 -21.54 11.06
N TRP A 292 -10.73 -22.58 10.23
CA TRP A 292 -10.00 -23.83 10.50
C TRP A 292 -8.49 -23.73 10.23
N LYS A 293 -8.04 -22.92 9.28
CA LYS A 293 -6.61 -22.71 9.01
C LYS A 293 -5.93 -21.87 10.09
N THR A 294 -6.59 -20.83 10.60
CA THR A 294 -6.05 -20.01 11.69
C THR A 294 -5.92 -20.76 13.00
N GLU A 295 -6.74 -21.78 13.27
CA GLU A 295 -6.61 -22.63 14.46
C GLU A 295 -5.37 -23.55 14.44
N LYS A 296 -4.80 -23.85 13.27
CA LYS A 296 -3.64 -24.75 13.16
C LYS A 296 -2.28 -24.06 13.14
N GLU A 297 -2.21 -22.77 12.78
CA GLU A 297 -0.93 -22.08 12.51
C GLU A 297 -0.51 -21.03 13.56
N THR A 298 -1.36 -20.66 14.51
CA THR A 298 -1.00 -19.69 15.54
C THR A 298 -1.21 -20.21 16.96
N GLU A 299 -0.12 -20.24 17.74
CA GLU A 299 -0.15 -20.43 19.20
C GLU A 299 -0.83 -19.27 19.96
N ASP A 300 -1.20 -18.16 19.26
CA ASP A 300 -1.95 -17.02 19.80
C ASP A 300 -3.45 -17.17 19.51
N ARG A 301 -4.15 -17.89 20.38
CA ARG A 301 -5.59 -18.22 20.26
C ARG A 301 -6.57 -17.13 20.63
N ASP A 302 -6.16 -15.90 20.88
CA ASP A 302 -7.04 -14.90 21.50
C ASP A 302 -7.49 -13.72 20.62
N LYS A 303 -7.12 -13.69 19.33
CA LYS A 303 -7.64 -12.64 18.41
C LYS A 303 -7.76 -13.20 16.99
N VAL A 304 -8.99 -13.56 16.60
CA VAL A 304 -9.35 -13.50 15.18
C VAL A 304 -9.08 -12.05 14.79
N SER A 305 -8.13 -11.80 13.91
CA SER A 305 -7.75 -10.42 13.58
C SER A 305 -8.97 -9.69 13.04
N GLY A 306 -9.15 -8.43 13.40
CA GLY A 306 -10.28 -7.63 12.92
C GLY A 306 -10.40 -7.60 11.40
N GLU A 307 -9.30 -7.84 10.69
CA GLU A 307 -9.22 -7.96 9.23
C GLU A 307 -9.91 -9.22 8.71
N VAL A 308 -9.73 -10.36 9.36
CA VAL A 308 -10.40 -11.63 8.96
C VAL A 308 -11.90 -11.53 9.14
N ILE A 309 -12.37 -10.90 10.23
CA ILE A 309 -13.79 -10.65 10.45
C ILE A 309 -14.34 -9.72 9.38
N ALA A 310 -13.64 -8.63 9.04
CA ALA A 310 -14.07 -7.67 8.04
C ALA A 310 -14.13 -8.30 6.64
N ASP A 311 -13.17 -9.15 6.27
CA ASP A 311 -13.15 -9.87 5.01
C ASP A 311 -14.33 -10.87 4.90
N ALA A 312 -14.60 -11.62 5.98
CA ALA A 312 -15.74 -12.52 6.06
C ALA A 312 -17.09 -11.80 5.88
N TRP A 313 -17.26 -10.64 6.54
CA TRP A 313 -18.44 -9.80 6.36
C TRP A 313 -18.58 -9.31 4.93
N GLN A 314 -17.50 -8.84 4.32
CA GLN A 314 -17.50 -8.39 2.94
C GLN A 314 -17.94 -9.51 1.99
N LYS A 315 -17.32 -10.69 2.08
CA LYS A 315 -17.66 -11.82 1.22
C LYS A 315 -19.11 -12.23 1.37
N THR A 316 -19.61 -12.29 2.61
CA THR A 316 -21.00 -12.66 2.87
C THR A 316 -22.00 -11.62 2.36
N VAL A 317 -21.75 -10.33 2.59
CA VAL A 317 -22.63 -9.26 2.08
C VAL A 317 -22.58 -9.20 0.56
N THR A 318 -21.41 -9.34 -0.05
CA THR A 318 -21.25 -9.38 -1.52
C THR A 318 -22.01 -10.58 -2.11
N TRP A 319 -21.90 -11.76 -1.48
CA TRP A 319 -22.67 -12.93 -1.91
C TRP A 319 -24.18 -12.67 -1.88
N VAL A 320 -24.70 -12.06 -0.81
CA VAL A 320 -26.12 -11.70 -0.70
C VAL A 320 -26.52 -10.68 -1.76
N GLN A 321 -25.66 -9.70 -2.06
CA GLN A 321 -25.92 -8.71 -3.13
C GLN A 321 -25.99 -9.38 -4.51
N THR A 322 -25.08 -10.31 -4.80
CA THR A 322 -25.00 -11.00 -6.10
C THR A 322 -26.20 -11.93 -6.31
N HIS A 323 -26.64 -12.65 -5.28
CA HIS A 323 -27.71 -13.65 -5.36
C HIS A 323 -29.09 -13.12 -4.90
N GLY A 324 -29.21 -11.83 -4.64
CA GLY A 324 -30.43 -11.22 -4.10
C GLY A 324 -31.67 -11.41 -4.98
N ASP A 325 -31.51 -11.34 -6.30
CA ASP A 325 -32.60 -11.53 -7.24
C ASP A 325 -32.95 -13.01 -7.40
N GLU A 326 -31.98 -13.92 -7.32
CA GLU A 326 -32.19 -15.36 -7.31
C GLU A 326 -32.94 -15.82 -6.06
N LEU A 327 -32.56 -15.28 -4.89
CA LEU A 327 -33.27 -15.53 -3.62
C LEU A 327 -34.72 -15.10 -3.69
N LYS A 328 -35.01 -13.92 -4.26
CA LYS A 328 -36.39 -13.45 -4.47
C LYS A 328 -37.16 -14.35 -5.44
N ALA A 329 -36.52 -14.80 -6.54
CA ALA A 329 -37.11 -15.70 -7.50
C ALA A 329 -37.46 -17.09 -6.91
N MET A 330 -36.68 -17.55 -5.92
CA MET A 330 -36.92 -18.75 -5.12
C MET A 330 -38.00 -18.55 -4.04
N GLY A 331 -38.51 -17.34 -3.86
CA GLY A 331 -39.47 -16.99 -2.79
C GLY A 331 -38.86 -16.87 -1.40
N ILE A 332 -37.52 -16.76 -1.29
CA ILE A 332 -36.81 -16.60 -0.04
C ILE A 332 -36.68 -15.11 0.27
N GLY A 333 -37.30 -14.66 1.35
CA GLY A 333 -37.14 -13.30 1.84
C GLY A 333 -35.80 -13.10 2.54
N PHE A 334 -35.26 -11.87 2.48
CA PHE A 334 -34.01 -11.55 3.20
C PHE A 334 -34.28 -10.59 4.36
N THR A 335 -33.60 -10.76 5.49
CA THR A 335 -33.77 -9.93 6.69
C THR A 335 -32.45 -9.73 7.45
N GLN A 336 -32.35 -8.64 8.19
CA GLN A 336 -31.18 -8.25 9.00
C GLN A 336 -31.61 -7.73 10.38
N LYS A 337 -32.73 -8.18 10.92
CA LYS A 337 -33.36 -7.63 12.13
C LYS A 337 -32.50 -7.71 13.38
N THR A 338 -31.56 -8.67 13.43
CA THR A 338 -30.68 -8.92 14.58
C THR A 338 -29.43 -8.03 14.58
N LEU A 339 -29.09 -7.41 13.45
CA LEU A 339 -27.93 -6.53 13.33
C LEU A 339 -28.21 -5.15 13.94
N ARG A 340 -27.22 -4.61 14.64
CA ARG A 340 -27.27 -3.27 15.23
C ARG A 340 -27.43 -2.17 14.17
N ARG A 341 -26.86 -2.40 12.97
CA ARG A 341 -27.00 -1.61 11.75
C ARG A 341 -27.09 -2.55 10.57
N ALA A 342 -28.09 -2.33 9.71
CA ALA A 342 -28.25 -3.15 8.53
C ALA A 342 -27.24 -2.75 7.43
N TYR A 343 -26.83 -3.70 6.62
CA TYR A 343 -26.05 -3.44 5.41
C TYR A 343 -26.97 -3.12 4.23
N TYR A 344 -26.55 -2.20 3.39
CA TYR A 344 -27.21 -1.93 2.12
C TYR A 344 -26.94 -3.09 1.14
N ILE A 345 -28.02 -3.70 0.61
CA ILE A 345 -27.92 -4.89 -0.24
C ILE A 345 -28.42 -4.63 -1.67
N GLY A 346 -28.94 -3.42 -1.94
CA GLY A 346 -29.41 -3.04 -3.28
C GLY A 346 -28.28 -2.93 -4.30
N ALA A 347 -28.63 -3.04 -5.58
CA ALA A 347 -27.70 -2.74 -6.67
C ALA A 347 -27.24 -1.26 -6.60
N TRP A 348 -26.09 -1.00 -7.15
CA TRP A 348 -25.52 0.36 -7.26
C TRP A 348 -24.82 0.49 -8.61
N GLN A 349 -24.69 1.73 -9.07
CA GLN A 349 -23.93 2.06 -10.28
C GLN A 349 -23.21 3.40 -10.07
N ILE A 350 -22.14 3.63 -10.82
CA ILE A 350 -21.43 4.92 -10.81
C ILE A 350 -21.80 5.67 -12.08
N ASP A 351 -22.33 6.88 -11.90
CA ASP A 351 -22.56 7.85 -12.97
C ASP A 351 -21.47 8.91 -12.89
N SER A 352 -20.84 9.22 -14.01
CA SER A 352 -19.72 10.14 -14.03
C SER A 352 -19.62 10.94 -15.31
N SER A 353 -19.16 12.18 -15.17
CA SER A 353 -18.90 13.08 -16.28
C SER A 353 -17.64 13.90 -16.01
N VAL A 354 -16.87 14.15 -17.07
CA VAL A 354 -15.66 14.98 -17.04
C VAL A 354 -15.89 16.22 -17.87
N SER A 355 -15.60 17.39 -17.30
CA SER A 355 -15.55 18.67 -18.01
C SER A 355 -14.15 19.28 -17.93
N GLU A 356 -13.69 19.94 -19.00
CA GLU A 356 -12.36 20.56 -19.09
C GLU A 356 -12.49 22.07 -18.98
N THR A 357 -11.62 22.70 -18.18
CA THR A 357 -11.37 24.14 -18.13
C THR A 357 -9.92 24.42 -18.51
N MET A 358 -9.49 25.67 -18.61
CA MET A 358 -8.13 26.00 -19.06
C MET A 358 -7.00 25.28 -18.31
N ASP A 359 -7.13 25.15 -16.99
CA ASP A 359 -6.07 24.58 -16.13
C ASP A 359 -6.50 23.35 -15.33
N TRP A 360 -7.80 22.98 -15.36
CA TRP A 360 -8.37 21.95 -14.50
C TRP A 360 -9.32 21.05 -15.25
N PHE A 361 -9.37 19.78 -14.83
CA PHE A 361 -10.45 18.86 -15.13
C PHE A 361 -11.40 18.80 -13.93
N GLU A 362 -12.69 18.90 -14.16
CA GLU A 362 -13.73 18.65 -13.18
C GLU A 362 -14.35 17.29 -13.45
N LEU A 363 -14.21 16.37 -12.51
CA LEU A 363 -14.87 15.07 -12.50
C LEU A 363 -16.05 15.13 -11.54
N LYS A 364 -17.27 14.93 -12.06
CA LYS A 364 -18.46 14.65 -11.29
C LYS A 364 -18.68 13.14 -11.33
N ALA A 365 -18.54 12.48 -10.19
CA ALA A 365 -18.77 11.06 -10.04
C ALA A 365 -19.71 10.83 -8.85
N GLU A 366 -20.81 10.13 -9.09
CA GLU A 366 -21.84 9.86 -8.10
C GLU A 366 -22.18 8.37 -8.10
N VAL A 367 -22.31 7.81 -6.91
CA VAL A 367 -22.82 6.47 -6.69
C VAL A 367 -24.34 6.55 -6.63
N ILE A 368 -25.02 5.91 -7.55
CA ILE A 368 -26.48 5.84 -7.60
C ILE A 368 -26.91 4.49 -7.02
N LEU A 369 -27.66 4.54 -5.96
CA LEU A 369 -28.24 3.37 -5.31
C LEU A 369 -29.56 2.94 -6.00
N ALA A 370 -29.99 1.69 -5.83
CA ALA A 370 -31.22 1.16 -6.42
C ALA A 370 -32.49 1.93 -6.00
N ASP A 371 -32.45 2.62 -4.87
CA ASP A 371 -33.54 3.47 -4.39
C ASP A 371 -33.51 4.90 -4.97
N GLY A 372 -32.59 5.18 -5.89
CA GLY A 372 -32.43 6.47 -6.56
C GLY A 372 -31.60 7.51 -5.78
N ARG A 373 -31.07 7.19 -4.60
CA ARG A 373 -30.16 8.08 -3.88
C ARG A 373 -28.85 8.24 -4.64
N ARG A 374 -28.34 9.47 -4.70
CA ARG A 374 -27.08 9.82 -5.33
C ARG A 374 -26.09 10.26 -4.26
N ILE A 375 -24.93 9.66 -4.22
CA ILE A 375 -23.87 9.92 -3.24
C ILE A 375 -22.60 10.32 -3.99
N PRO A 376 -22.10 11.56 -3.83
CA PRO A 376 -20.84 11.96 -4.46
C PRO A 376 -19.69 11.03 -4.08
N LEU A 377 -18.88 10.59 -5.04
CA LEU A 377 -17.71 9.73 -4.82
C LEU A 377 -16.74 10.36 -3.80
N LEU A 378 -16.69 11.69 -3.74
CA LEU A 378 -15.88 12.43 -2.78
C LEU A 378 -16.20 12.06 -1.32
N ARG A 379 -17.43 11.67 -0.97
CA ARG A 379 -17.78 11.27 0.40
C ARG A 379 -17.10 9.97 0.84
N PHE A 380 -16.72 9.12 -0.10
CA PHE A 380 -16.02 7.86 0.17
C PHE A 380 -14.50 8.03 0.29
N ARG A 381 -13.96 9.21 -0.02
CA ARG A 381 -12.51 9.49 -0.09
C ARG A 381 -11.75 9.03 1.15
N ASP A 382 -12.18 9.46 2.34
CA ASP A 382 -11.45 9.16 3.57
C ASP A 382 -11.48 7.65 3.89
N HIS A 383 -12.58 6.98 3.56
CA HIS A 383 -12.72 5.53 3.73
C HIS A 383 -11.80 4.77 2.77
N ILE A 384 -11.81 5.15 1.48
CA ILE A 384 -10.96 4.52 0.47
C ILE A 384 -9.47 4.74 0.78
N LEU A 385 -9.07 5.97 1.14
CA LEU A 385 -7.68 6.29 1.46
C LEU A 385 -7.17 5.63 2.75
N THR A 386 -8.06 5.36 3.72
CA THR A 386 -7.71 4.69 4.98
C THR A 386 -7.97 3.20 4.99
N GLY A 387 -8.43 2.62 3.89
CA GLY A 387 -8.74 1.19 3.79
C GLY A 387 -10.01 0.77 4.55
N LYS A 388 -10.87 1.70 4.98
CA LYS A 388 -12.11 1.41 5.69
C LYS A 388 -13.20 1.00 4.70
N ARG A 389 -13.73 -0.20 4.85
CA ARG A 389 -14.70 -0.78 3.92
C ARG A 389 -16.15 -0.39 4.22
N GLU A 390 -16.48 -0.04 5.44
CA GLU A 390 -17.84 0.28 5.86
C GLU A 390 -18.09 1.79 5.80
N PHE A 391 -19.02 2.21 4.97
CA PHE A 391 -19.46 3.60 4.85
C PHE A 391 -20.88 3.75 5.38
N LEU A 392 -21.10 4.69 6.31
CA LEU A 392 -22.41 4.93 6.90
C LEU A 392 -23.24 5.84 5.99
N LEU A 393 -24.37 5.33 5.52
CA LEU A 393 -25.36 6.11 4.76
C LEU A 393 -26.19 7.01 5.68
N ASP A 394 -26.83 8.00 5.10
CA ASP A 394 -27.60 9.00 5.86
C ASP A 394 -28.84 8.41 6.58
N ASP A 395 -29.33 7.25 6.11
CA ASP A 395 -30.41 6.48 6.76
C ASP A 395 -29.94 5.56 7.89
N GLY A 396 -28.65 5.53 8.19
CA GLY A 396 -28.04 4.70 9.21
C GLY A 396 -27.70 3.27 8.76
N THR A 397 -27.92 2.92 7.48
CA THR A 397 -27.43 1.64 6.92
C THR A 397 -25.95 1.73 6.57
N LEU A 398 -25.26 0.58 6.53
CA LEU A 398 -23.86 0.48 6.16
C LEU A 398 -23.73 0.10 4.68
N PHE A 399 -23.08 0.94 3.89
CA PHE A 399 -22.67 0.61 2.53
C PHE A 399 -21.28 -0.02 2.58
N LEU A 400 -21.16 -1.23 2.04
CA LEU A 400 -19.87 -1.89 1.93
C LEU A 400 -19.18 -1.44 0.66
N ILE A 401 -18.04 -0.77 0.78
CA ILE A 401 -17.24 -0.30 -0.35
C ILE A 401 -16.59 -1.52 -1.02
N PRO A 402 -16.82 -1.74 -2.33
CA PRO A 402 -16.24 -2.85 -3.07
C PRO A 402 -14.71 -2.81 -3.05
N GLU A 403 -14.08 -3.97 -2.99
CA GLU A 403 -12.61 -4.07 -2.94
C GLU A 403 -11.94 -3.45 -4.18
N GLU A 404 -12.56 -3.60 -5.32
CA GLU A 404 -12.13 -3.04 -6.59
C GLU A 404 -11.98 -1.50 -6.54
N TRP A 405 -12.80 -0.82 -5.71
CA TRP A 405 -12.71 0.64 -5.55
C TRP A 405 -11.39 1.08 -4.92
N PHE A 406 -10.84 0.29 -4.01
CA PHE A 406 -9.54 0.59 -3.40
C PHE A 406 -8.40 0.49 -4.42
N ALA A 407 -8.51 -0.42 -5.39
CA ALA A 407 -7.57 -0.53 -6.48
C ALA A 407 -7.76 0.62 -7.49
N THR A 408 -9.00 0.93 -7.85
CA THR A 408 -9.34 1.85 -8.95
C THR A 408 -9.30 3.32 -8.54
N TYR A 409 -9.82 3.65 -7.35
CA TYR A 409 -10.05 5.07 -6.97
C TYR A 409 -9.04 5.62 -5.98
N THR A 410 -8.16 4.83 -5.36
CA THR A 410 -7.20 5.35 -4.38
C THR A 410 -6.29 6.41 -4.99
N GLU A 411 -5.69 6.14 -6.14
CA GLU A 411 -4.80 7.10 -6.82
C GLU A 411 -5.57 8.34 -7.26
N LEU A 412 -6.75 8.16 -7.83
CA LEU A 412 -7.62 9.26 -8.26
C LEU A 412 -7.99 10.17 -7.07
N LEU A 413 -8.53 9.59 -6.01
CA LEU A 413 -8.99 10.33 -4.83
C LEU A 413 -7.85 10.95 -4.01
N LEU A 414 -6.66 10.37 -4.08
CA LEU A 414 -5.47 10.90 -3.43
C LEU A 414 -5.14 12.30 -3.94
N PHE A 415 -5.11 12.49 -5.26
CA PHE A 415 -4.75 13.75 -5.93
C PHE A 415 -5.91 14.72 -6.11
N ALA A 416 -7.13 14.24 -6.05
CA ALA A 416 -8.31 15.07 -6.26
C ALA A 416 -8.42 16.22 -5.25
N GLN A 417 -8.68 17.42 -5.73
CA GLN A 417 -9.12 18.52 -4.88
C GLN A 417 -10.63 18.54 -4.84
N GLY A 418 -11.21 18.25 -3.65
CA GLY A 418 -12.66 18.25 -3.45
C GLY A 418 -13.20 19.67 -3.33
N LYS A 419 -14.18 20.03 -4.14
CA LYS A 419 -14.92 21.28 -4.01
C LYS A 419 -16.41 21.03 -4.29
N GLY A 420 -17.24 21.16 -3.25
CA GLY A 420 -18.67 20.79 -3.36
C GLY A 420 -18.84 19.29 -3.53
N THR A 421 -19.45 18.86 -4.62
CA THR A 421 -19.66 17.45 -4.98
C THR A 421 -18.69 16.94 -6.03
N SER A 422 -17.83 17.81 -6.59
CA SER A 422 -16.93 17.53 -7.71
C SER A 422 -15.50 17.33 -7.24
N LEU A 423 -14.76 16.57 -8.04
CA LEU A 423 -13.34 16.31 -7.90
C LEU A 423 -12.59 17.12 -8.96
N PHE A 424 -11.63 17.93 -8.56
CA PHE A 424 -10.84 18.78 -9.46
C PHE A 424 -9.42 18.21 -9.55
N PHE A 425 -8.92 18.11 -10.78
CA PHE A 425 -7.57 17.67 -11.11
C PHE A 425 -6.85 18.74 -11.92
N HIS A 426 -5.60 18.98 -11.58
CA HIS A 426 -4.76 19.85 -12.39
C HIS A 426 -4.54 19.21 -13.77
N ARG A 427 -4.43 20.03 -14.83
CA ARG A 427 -4.25 19.55 -16.21
C ARG A 427 -3.07 18.57 -16.36
N SER A 428 -2.00 18.77 -15.61
CA SER A 428 -0.86 17.85 -15.57
C SER A 428 -1.17 16.46 -14.98
N GLN A 429 -2.33 16.26 -14.35
CA GLN A 429 -2.78 15.00 -13.77
C GLN A 429 -3.70 14.21 -14.71
N TYR A 430 -3.75 14.56 -16.01
CA TYR A 430 -4.64 13.91 -16.99
C TYR A 430 -4.48 12.39 -17.07
N VAL A 431 -3.28 11.88 -16.77
CA VAL A 431 -3.00 10.43 -16.79
C VAL A 431 -3.84 9.67 -15.79
N LEU A 432 -4.13 10.26 -14.62
CA LEU A 432 -5.01 9.66 -13.61
C LEU A 432 -6.43 9.52 -14.14
N LEU A 433 -6.89 10.55 -14.88
CA LEU A 433 -8.22 10.55 -15.50
C LEU A 433 -8.27 9.61 -16.71
N LYS A 434 -7.20 9.52 -17.50
CA LYS A 434 -7.12 8.60 -18.64
C LYS A 434 -7.25 7.14 -18.19
N ASN A 435 -6.45 6.72 -17.22
CA ASN A 435 -6.49 5.37 -16.70
C ASN A 435 -7.87 5.01 -16.12
N TRP A 436 -8.52 5.98 -15.47
CA TRP A 436 -9.87 5.81 -14.95
C TRP A 436 -10.92 5.78 -16.07
N ALA A 437 -10.80 6.65 -17.09
CA ALA A 437 -11.75 6.75 -18.19
C ALA A 437 -11.73 5.54 -19.13
N GLU A 438 -10.56 4.92 -19.35
CA GLU A 438 -10.43 3.66 -20.09
C GLU A 438 -11.21 2.52 -19.43
N THR A 439 -11.41 2.61 -18.10
CA THR A 439 -12.14 1.60 -17.31
C THR A 439 -13.63 1.93 -17.17
N THR A 440 -14.04 3.21 -17.25
CA THR A 440 -15.37 3.66 -16.83
C THR A 440 -16.13 4.55 -17.82
N CYS A 441 -15.46 5.28 -18.74
CA CYS A 441 -16.07 6.30 -19.61
C CYS A 441 -15.41 6.39 -20.98
N HIS A 442 -16.16 6.84 -22.00
CA HIS A 442 -15.61 7.26 -23.30
C HIS A 442 -15.01 8.67 -23.21
N PHE A 443 -13.80 8.79 -22.65
CA PHE A 443 -13.03 10.04 -22.70
C PHE A 443 -12.05 9.97 -23.86
N SER A 444 -12.20 10.85 -24.86
CA SER A 444 -11.24 10.99 -25.94
C SER A 444 -10.08 11.89 -25.50
N LEU A 445 -8.84 11.40 -25.67
CA LEU A 445 -7.63 12.22 -25.51
C LEU A 445 -7.69 13.45 -26.42
N PRO A 446 -7.09 14.60 -26.01
CA PRO A 446 -6.95 15.73 -26.90
C PRO A 446 -6.33 15.30 -28.23
N GLU A 447 -6.99 15.60 -29.36
CA GLU A 447 -6.56 15.21 -30.71
C GLU A 447 -5.12 15.62 -31.05
N ASN A 448 -4.59 16.61 -30.37
CA ASN A 448 -3.24 17.16 -30.53
C ASN A 448 -2.08 16.17 -30.23
N LEU A 449 -2.33 15.01 -29.63
CA LEU A 449 -1.31 13.98 -29.37
C LEU A 449 -1.09 13.02 -30.55
N GLN A 450 -1.99 13.02 -31.54
CA GLN A 450 -1.94 12.11 -32.69
C GLN A 450 -1.36 12.77 -33.98
N GLU A 451 -1.09 14.10 -33.97
CA GLU A 451 -0.53 14.79 -35.12
C GLU A 451 0.90 14.30 -35.41
N GLU A 452 1.21 14.18 -36.73
CA GLU A 452 2.56 13.88 -37.19
C GLU A 452 3.47 15.10 -36.94
N VAL A 453 4.52 14.90 -36.17
CA VAL A 453 5.42 15.97 -35.76
C VAL A 453 6.50 16.17 -36.82
N THR A 454 6.47 17.35 -37.49
CA THR A 454 7.49 17.72 -38.45
C THR A 454 8.64 18.49 -37.82
N LEU A 455 9.86 18.25 -38.26
CA LEU A 455 11.03 19.03 -37.87
C LEU A 455 10.90 20.49 -38.33
N PRO A 456 11.55 21.43 -37.63
CA PRO A 456 11.64 22.80 -38.12
C PRO A 456 12.33 22.85 -39.50
N PHE A 457 11.78 23.61 -40.47
CA PHE A 457 12.29 23.59 -41.85
C PHE A 457 13.69 24.18 -42.02
N ASP A 458 14.11 25.09 -41.13
CA ASP A 458 15.45 25.72 -41.17
C ASP A 458 16.45 25.08 -40.21
N PHE A 459 16.19 23.86 -39.72
CA PHE A 459 17.09 23.21 -38.79
C PHE A 459 18.27 22.55 -39.53
N GLN A 460 19.48 23.03 -39.29
CA GLN A 460 20.67 22.67 -40.06
C GLN A 460 21.35 21.35 -39.66
N VAL A 461 20.64 20.44 -39.00
CA VAL A 461 21.20 19.16 -38.52
C VAL A 461 20.21 18.04 -38.63
N THR A 462 20.70 16.87 -39.06
CA THR A 462 19.92 15.63 -38.97
C THR A 462 19.99 15.12 -37.55
N LEU A 463 18.82 15.03 -36.87
CA LEU A 463 18.71 14.40 -35.55
C LEU A 463 18.87 12.89 -35.66
N ARG A 464 19.58 12.29 -34.72
CA ARG A 464 19.59 10.83 -34.55
C ARG A 464 18.19 10.32 -34.19
N PRO A 465 17.84 9.06 -34.46
CA PRO A 465 16.48 8.55 -34.21
C PRO A 465 15.98 8.84 -32.79
N TYR A 466 16.79 8.62 -31.78
CA TYR A 466 16.42 8.90 -30.39
C TYR A 466 16.26 10.41 -30.11
N GLN A 467 17.06 11.26 -30.72
CA GLN A 467 16.94 12.71 -30.57
C GLN A 467 15.65 13.23 -31.24
N ARG A 468 15.31 12.65 -32.39
CA ARG A 468 14.05 12.93 -33.06
C ARG A 468 12.86 12.57 -32.19
N PHE A 469 12.87 11.35 -31.63
CA PHE A 469 11.84 10.92 -30.68
C PHE A 469 11.73 11.87 -29.47
N GLY A 470 12.86 12.29 -28.88
CA GLY A 470 12.85 13.23 -27.76
C GLY A 470 12.31 14.61 -28.15
N TYR A 471 12.63 15.13 -29.33
CA TYR A 471 12.07 16.35 -29.87
C TYR A 471 10.54 16.21 -30.08
N GLU A 472 10.06 15.11 -30.67
CA GLU A 472 8.64 14.85 -30.90
C GLU A 472 7.88 14.75 -29.57
N TRP A 473 8.45 14.08 -28.56
CA TRP A 473 7.90 14.03 -27.21
C TRP A 473 7.81 15.42 -26.56
N MET A 474 8.87 16.23 -26.66
CA MET A 474 8.86 17.60 -26.17
C MET A 474 7.79 18.45 -26.89
N TYR A 475 7.69 18.33 -28.20
CA TYR A 475 6.73 19.10 -28.99
C TYR A 475 5.27 18.73 -28.63
N ARG A 476 4.96 17.44 -28.46
CA ARG A 476 3.62 16.99 -28.06
C ARG A 476 3.21 17.54 -26.69
N LEU A 477 4.08 17.47 -25.70
CA LEU A 477 3.82 18.08 -24.40
C LEU A 477 3.64 19.60 -24.49
N TYR A 478 4.47 20.28 -25.27
CA TYR A 478 4.34 21.70 -25.53
C TYR A 478 2.97 22.04 -26.13
N ARG A 479 2.47 21.30 -27.11
CA ARG A 479 1.14 21.48 -27.70
C ARG A 479 0.01 21.36 -26.68
N CYS A 480 0.19 20.51 -25.69
CA CYS A 480 -0.73 20.36 -24.55
C CYS A 480 -0.56 21.45 -23.48
N GLY A 481 0.36 22.39 -23.62
CA GLY A 481 0.67 23.39 -22.59
C GLY A 481 1.37 22.80 -21.36
N LEU A 482 2.01 21.64 -21.52
CA LEU A 482 2.71 20.90 -20.47
C LEU A 482 4.22 20.97 -20.70
N GLY A 483 4.97 20.88 -19.63
CA GLY A 483 6.42 20.78 -19.65
C GLY A 483 6.92 19.36 -19.42
N GLY A 484 8.25 19.19 -19.46
CA GLY A 484 8.87 17.89 -19.21
C GLY A 484 10.31 18.01 -18.72
N CYS A 485 10.83 16.88 -18.22
CA CYS A 485 12.23 16.72 -17.84
C CYS A 485 12.91 15.77 -18.83
N LEU A 486 13.79 16.33 -19.66
CA LEU A 486 14.65 15.51 -20.53
C LEU A 486 15.88 15.07 -19.74
N ALA A 487 15.83 13.83 -19.30
CA ALA A 487 16.76 13.21 -18.35
C ALA A 487 17.78 12.31 -19.00
N ASP A 488 18.00 12.44 -20.30
CA ASP A 488 18.98 11.68 -21.08
C ASP A 488 20.39 11.75 -20.46
N ASP A 489 21.15 10.71 -20.60
CA ASP A 489 22.56 10.72 -20.18
C ASP A 489 23.33 11.90 -20.77
N MET A 490 24.39 12.30 -20.08
CA MET A 490 25.22 13.39 -20.55
C MET A 490 25.92 13.02 -21.87
N GLY A 491 25.94 13.98 -22.82
CA GLY A 491 26.54 13.78 -24.15
C GLY A 491 25.55 13.28 -25.21
N LEU A 492 24.30 12.97 -24.88
CA LEU A 492 23.27 12.53 -25.84
C LEU A 492 22.61 13.69 -26.63
N GLY A 493 23.01 14.95 -26.42
CA GLY A 493 22.53 16.07 -27.20
C GLY A 493 21.18 16.66 -26.74
N LYS A 494 20.94 16.74 -25.42
CA LYS A 494 19.77 17.42 -24.83
C LYS A 494 19.62 18.86 -25.34
N THR A 495 20.68 19.62 -25.38
CA THR A 495 20.72 20.99 -25.88
C THR A 495 20.19 21.10 -27.31
N LEU A 496 20.59 20.18 -28.18
CA LEU A 496 20.18 20.12 -29.58
C LEU A 496 18.67 19.91 -29.73
N GLN A 497 18.09 18.98 -28.94
CA GLN A 497 16.66 18.69 -28.90
C GLN A 497 15.86 19.92 -28.42
N ALA A 498 16.36 20.63 -27.39
CA ALA A 498 15.72 21.86 -26.90
C ALA A 498 15.81 23.00 -27.92
N ILE A 499 16.93 23.16 -28.65
CA ILE A 499 17.06 24.18 -29.73
C ILE A 499 16.05 23.88 -30.85
N ALA A 500 15.88 22.59 -31.22
CA ALA A 500 14.89 22.23 -32.24
C ALA A 500 13.45 22.63 -31.80
N LEU A 501 13.09 22.40 -30.54
CA LEU A 501 11.80 22.81 -29.98
C LEU A 501 11.65 24.35 -30.01
N ILE A 502 12.64 25.11 -29.57
CA ILE A 502 12.62 26.60 -29.58
C ILE A 502 12.46 27.12 -31.00
N LEU A 503 13.15 26.53 -31.97
CA LEU A 503 13.05 26.94 -33.36
C LEU A 503 11.65 26.63 -33.93
N LYS A 504 11.08 25.47 -33.64
CA LYS A 504 9.73 25.09 -34.02
C LYS A 504 8.69 26.04 -33.42
N TYR A 505 8.81 26.35 -32.13
CA TYR A 505 7.98 27.34 -31.45
C TYR A 505 7.98 28.71 -32.14
N ARG A 506 9.18 29.15 -32.55
CA ARG A 506 9.30 30.41 -33.30
C ARG A 506 8.56 30.36 -34.64
N GLN A 507 8.64 29.24 -35.36
CA GLN A 507 8.02 29.10 -36.69
C GLN A 507 6.50 29.06 -36.63
N GLU A 508 5.91 28.55 -35.55
CA GLU A 508 4.47 28.46 -35.38
C GLU A 508 3.81 29.71 -34.77
N GLY A 509 4.60 30.58 -34.18
CA GLY A 509 4.09 31.76 -33.49
C GLY A 509 4.26 33.08 -34.22
N VAL A 510 3.29 33.99 -34.08
CA VAL A 510 3.40 35.39 -34.51
C VAL A 510 3.98 36.22 -33.36
N LYS A 511 5.08 36.90 -33.60
CA LYS A 511 5.72 37.76 -32.61
C LYS A 511 4.87 39.00 -32.35
N LYS A 512 4.35 39.18 -31.12
CA LYS A 512 3.66 40.45 -30.77
C LYS A 512 4.63 41.60 -30.81
N PRO A 513 4.20 42.80 -31.31
CA PRO A 513 5.00 44.01 -31.20
C PRO A 513 5.25 44.31 -29.72
N VAL A 514 6.52 44.56 -29.38
CA VAL A 514 6.93 44.91 -28.02
C VAL A 514 6.34 46.27 -27.68
N VAL A 515 5.33 46.30 -26.85
CA VAL A 515 4.92 47.54 -26.20
C VAL A 515 5.96 47.82 -25.10
N ASN A 516 6.73 48.88 -25.25
CA ASN A 516 7.70 49.33 -24.25
C ASN A 516 6.93 49.72 -22.96
N ARG A 517 6.77 48.81 -22.04
CA ARG A 517 6.19 49.04 -20.68
C ARG A 517 7.22 49.58 -19.69
N TRP A 518 8.42 49.91 -20.14
CA TRP A 518 9.37 50.57 -19.26
C TRP A 518 9.06 52.07 -19.26
N PRO A 519 8.78 52.67 -18.08
CA PRO A 519 8.65 54.11 -18.03
C PRO A 519 9.99 54.72 -18.49
N ASP A 520 9.92 55.67 -19.42
CA ASP A 520 11.05 56.55 -19.71
C ASP A 520 11.55 57.13 -18.38
N SER A 521 12.85 57.05 -18.20
CA SER A 521 13.55 57.58 -17.03
C SER A 521 13.19 59.03 -16.82
N GLY A 522 12.16 59.37 -16.07
CA GLY A 522 11.74 60.71 -15.78
C GLY A 522 10.29 60.95 -15.38
N LYS A 523 9.38 59.98 -15.53
CA LYS A 523 8.01 60.17 -15.05
C LYS A 523 7.77 59.34 -13.79
N GLN A 524 7.45 60.04 -12.73
CA GLN A 524 7.02 59.48 -11.45
C GLN A 524 5.64 58.83 -11.65
N LEU A 525 5.57 57.48 -11.49
CA LEU A 525 4.31 56.75 -11.57
C LEU A 525 3.43 57.15 -10.39
N SER A 526 2.23 57.61 -10.70
CA SER A 526 1.17 57.79 -9.69
C SER A 526 0.69 56.42 -9.18
N LEU A 527 0.41 56.33 -7.87
CA LEU A 527 -0.09 55.11 -7.20
C LEU A 527 -1.49 54.69 -7.71
N PHE A 528 -2.13 55.50 -8.56
CA PHE A 528 -3.50 55.33 -9.02
C PHE A 528 -3.66 55.10 -10.55
N ASP A 529 -2.58 54.95 -11.30
CA ASP A 529 -2.69 54.55 -12.68
C ASP A 529 -3.13 53.11 -12.79
N ALA A 530 -4.43 52.90 -13.03
CA ALA A 530 -4.97 51.57 -13.32
C ALA A 530 -4.34 51.06 -14.63
N PRO A 531 -4.01 49.74 -14.71
CA PRO A 531 -3.57 49.17 -15.99
C PRO A 531 -4.70 49.29 -17.00
N GLU A 532 -4.45 49.94 -18.13
CA GLU A 532 -5.37 49.94 -19.27
C GLU A 532 -5.68 48.49 -19.66
N GLU A 533 -6.94 48.14 -19.69
CA GLU A 533 -7.44 46.84 -20.15
C GLU A 533 -6.98 46.63 -21.59
N VAL A 534 -6.08 45.70 -21.79
CA VAL A 534 -5.72 45.20 -23.11
C VAL A 534 -6.96 44.50 -23.69
N SER A 535 -7.58 45.09 -24.70
CA SER A 535 -8.65 44.49 -25.49
C SER A 535 -8.32 43.02 -25.80
N ARG A 536 -9.23 42.11 -25.45
CA ARG A 536 -9.13 40.67 -25.76
C ARG A 536 -8.98 40.54 -27.29
N PRO A 537 -8.07 39.71 -27.81
CA PRO A 537 -8.03 39.40 -29.23
C PRO A 537 -9.34 38.74 -29.65
N ASP A 538 -9.84 39.08 -30.83
CA ASP A 538 -10.97 38.42 -31.48
C ASP A 538 -10.75 36.89 -31.50
N GLU A 539 -11.76 36.12 -31.14
CA GLU A 539 -11.73 34.64 -31.11
C GLU A 539 -11.53 33.99 -32.49
N GLY A 540 -11.31 34.77 -33.54
CA GLY A 540 -11.13 34.28 -34.92
C GLY A 540 -9.69 33.98 -35.34
N ASP A 541 -8.68 34.54 -34.68
CA ASP A 541 -7.28 34.38 -35.09
C ASP A 541 -6.57 33.34 -34.18
N ARG A 542 -6.47 32.10 -34.66
CA ARG A 542 -5.76 30.98 -33.98
C ARG A 542 -4.23 31.09 -34.05
N SER A 543 -3.65 32.24 -34.40
CA SER A 543 -2.21 32.40 -34.43
C SER A 543 -1.63 32.39 -32.99
N LEU A 544 -0.69 31.49 -32.74
CA LEU A 544 0.02 31.36 -31.46
C LEU A 544 0.87 32.66 -31.27
N VAL A 545 0.60 33.36 -30.18
CA VAL A 545 1.41 34.54 -29.82
C VAL A 545 2.81 34.08 -29.42
N TYR A 546 3.82 34.52 -30.14
CA TYR A 546 5.21 34.22 -29.88
C TYR A 546 5.78 35.15 -28.79
N HIS A 547 6.31 34.55 -27.72
CA HIS A 547 7.04 35.24 -26.66
C HIS A 547 8.50 34.78 -26.65
N THR A 548 9.39 35.65 -26.19
CA THR A 548 10.82 35.33 -26.01
C THR A 548 11.00 34.05 -25.22
N CYS A 549 11.92 33.19 -25.64
CA CYS A 549 12.33 32.03 -24.89
C CYS A 549 13.42 32.34 -23.87
N LEU A 550 13.31 31.82 -22.66
CA LEU A 550 14.31 31.98 -21.59
C LEU A 550 15.08 30.72 -21.40
N VAL A 551 16.40 30.76 -21.49
CA VAL A 551 17.28 29.60 -21.22
C VAL A 551 18.17 29.94 -20.03
N VAL A 552 17.96 29.20 -18.92
CA VAL A 552 18.69 29.39 -17.67
C VAL A 552 19.76 28.32 -17.56
N VAL A 553 21.01 28.76 -17.46
CA VAL A 553 22.17 27.85 -17.50
C VAL A 553 23.19 28.18 -16.39
N PRO A 554 24.03 27.23 -15.99
CA PRO A 554 25.25 27.54 -15.23
C PRO A 554 26.16 28.49 -16.01
N ALA A 555 26.91 29.34 -15.29
CA ALA A 555 27.74 30.37 -15.92
C ALA A 555 28.76 29.81 -16.93
N SER A 556 29.23 28.61 -16.71
CA SER A 556 30.20 27.92 -17.59
C SER A 556 29.58 27.41 -18.89
N LEU A 557 28.26 27.26 -18.98
CA LEU A 557 27.55 26.75 -20.17
C LEU A 557 27.02 27.85 -21.07
N ILE A 558 27.04 29.11 -20.65
CA ILE A 558 26.41 30.21 -21.41
C ILE A 558 27.02 30.37 -22.79
N HIS A 559 28.33 30.25 -22.88
CA HIS A 559 29.05 30.35 -24.18
C HIS A 559 28.84 29.13 -25.04
N ASN A 560 28.73 27.95 -24.44
CA ASN A 560 28.42 26.72 -25.17
C ASN A 560 27.04 26.80 -25.82
N TRP A 561 26.02 27.20 -25.08
CA TRP A 561 24.67 27.41 -25.60
C TRP A 561 24.64 28.44 -26.72
N ARG A 562 25.34 29.56 -26.57
CA ARG A 562 25.45 30.56 -27.63
C ARG A 562 26.07 29.96 -28.89
N ASN A 563 27.14 29.18 -28.77
CA ASN A 563 27.82 28.59 -29.93
C ASN A 563 26.95 27.54 -30.61
N GLU A 564 26.24 26.70 -29.83
CA GLU A 564 25.29 25.71 -30.37
C GLU A 564 24.10 26.41 -31.09
N LEU A 565 23.49 27.44 -30.49
CA LEU A 565 22.44 28.22 -31.13
C LEU A 565 22.90 28.84 -32.45
N ARG A 566 24.11 29.42 -32.48
CA ARG A 566 24.67 29.96 -33.72
C ARG A 566 24.94 28.90 -34.79
N LYS A 567 25.33 27.69 -34.34
CA LYS A 567 25.64 26.59 -35.24
C LYS A 567 24.38 25.93 -35.82
N PHE A 568 23.37 25.68 -35.01
CA PHE A 568 22.21 24.85 -35.36
C PHE A 568 20.95 25.65 -35.70
N ALA A 569 20.82 26.88 -35.19
CA ALA A 569 19.69 27.76 -35.43
C ALA A 569 20.15 29.23 -35.57
N PRO A 570 20.97 29.54 -36.58
CA PRO A 570 21.56 30.89 -36.75
C PRO A 570 20.52 32.01 -36.98
N GLN A 571 19.31 31.65 -37.38
CA GLN A 571 18.18 32.55 -37.56
C GLN A 571 17.55 33.10 -36.28
N LEU A 572 17.87 32.49 -35.12
CA LEU A 572 17.39 32.97 -33.84
C LEU A 572 18.23 34.16 -33.35
N THR A 573 17.57 35.24 -32.94
CA THR A 573 18.24 36.37 -32.27
C THR A 573 18.48 36.02 -30.81
N VAL A 574 19.75 36.01 -30.37
CA VAL A 574 20.16 35.57 -29.05
C VAL A 574 20.76 36.72 -28.25
N THR A 575 20.22 37.01 -27.08
CA THR A 575 20.80 37.96 -26.12
C THR A 575 21.34 37.21 -24.89
N ILE A 576 22.59 37.53 -24.52
CA ILE A 576 23.19 37.03 -23.25
C ILE A 576 22.95 38.09 -22.18
N TYR A 577 22.09 37.78 -21.24
CA TYR A 577 21.79 38.64 -20.10
C TYR A 577 22.66 38.24 -18.88
N ALA A 578 23.91 38.74 -18.92
CA ALA A 578 24.91 38.43 -17.88
C ALA A 578 25.93 39.59 -17.77
N GLY A 579 26.68 39.60 -16.69
CA GLY A 579 27.72 40.61 -16.44
C GLY A 579 27.22 41.87 -15.75
N THR A 580 28.11 42.85 -15.59
CA THR A 580 27.82 44.12 -14.89
C THR A 580 26.99 45.09 -15.71
N ASN A 581 27.13 45.11 -17.05
CA ASN A 581 26.45 46.00 -17.95
C ASN A 581 25.07 45.48 -18.43
N ARG A 582 24.53 44.46 -17.76
CA ARG A 582 23.26 43.82 -18.15
C ARG A 582 22.04 44.72 -18.00
N ILE A 583 22.14 45.82 -17.26
CA ILE A 583 21.06 46.79 -17.11
C ILE A 583 20.68 47.38 -18.45
N ASP A 584 21.65 47.68 -19.33
CA ASP A 584 21.45 48.24 -20.67
C ASP A 584 20.76 47.23 -21.61
N LEU A 585 20.82 45.93 -21.29
CA LEU A 585 20.23 44.86 -22.08
C LEU A 585 18.74 44.61 -21.77
N ARG A 586 18.17 45.29 -20.78
CA ARG A 586 16.77 45.08 -20.37
C ARG A 586 15.77 45.28 -21.50
N SER A 587 16.00 46.26 -22.34
CA SER A 587 15.18 46.58 -23.52
C SER A 587 15.18 45.45 -24.57
N TYR A 588 16.18 44.59 -24.57
CA TYR A 588 16.32 43.48 -25.51
C TYR A 588 15.67 42.19 -25.01
N LEU A 589 15.28 42.10 -23.72
CA LEU A 589 14.74 40.91 -23.15
C LEU A 589 13.47 40.38 -23.85
N GLN A 590 12.64 41.30 -24.38
CA GLN A 590 11.43 40.93 -25.12
C GLN A 590 11.60 41.03 -26.67
N ARG A 591 12.69 41.59 -27.13
CA ARG A 591 12.96 41.73 -28.57
C ARG A 591 13.68 40.55 -29.17
N SER A 592 14.48 39.85 -28.37
CA SER A 592 15.23 38.67 -28.77
C SER A 592 14.34 37.44 -28.83
N ASP A 593 14.71 36.46 -29.65
CA ASP A 593 14.03 35.18 -29.72
C ASP A 593 14.41 34.32 -28.53
N VAL A 594 15.69 34.38 -28.13
CA VAL A 594 16.23 33.60 -26.97
C VAL A 594 17.05 34.55 -26.07
N VAL A 595 16.78 34.45 -24.78
CA VAL A 595 17.59 35.10 -23.74
C VAL A 595 18.32 34.03 -22.97
N LEU A 596 19.65 34.08 -23.01
CA LEU A 596 20.52 33.24 -22.21
C LEU A 596 20.85 33.95 -20.89
N ILE A 597 20.56 33.30 -19.75
CA ILE A 597 20.78 33.85 -18.40
C ILE A 597 21.41 32.81 -17.48
N THR A 598 22.22 33.27 -16.50
CA THR A 598 22.72 32.39 -15.47
C THR A 598 21.75 32.28 -14.28
N TYR A 599 21.76 31.17 -13.58
CA TYR A 599 20.97 30.99 -12.34
C TYR A 599 21.21 32.09 -11.32
N HIS A 600 22.44 32.51 -11.16
CA HIS A 600 22.79 33.59 -10.25
C HIS A 600 22.23 34.95 -10.68
N THR A 601 22.30 35.28 -11.97
CA THR A 601 21.75 36.53 -12.53
C THR A 601 20.23 36.54 -12.42
N LEU A 602 19.58 35.41 -12.75
CA LEU A 602 18.13 35.26 -12.60
C LEU A 602 17.66 35.54 -11.18
N ARG A 603 18.33 34.91 -10.18
CA ARG A 603 18.01 35.12 -8.76
C ARG A 603 18.11 36.58 -8.36
N ASN A 604 19.16 37.27 -8.81
CA ASN A 604 19.39 38.69 -8.45
C ASN A 604 18.39 39.64 -9.10
N ASP A 605 17.95 39.35 -10.34
CA ASP A 605 17.11 40.25 -11.14
C ASP A 605 15.65 39.71 -11.25
N ILE A 606 15.23 38.84 -10.32
CA ILE A 606 13.92 38.17 -10.38
C ILE A 606 12.73 39.15 -10.37
N ASP A 607 12.84 40.28 -9.69
CA ASP A 607 11.76 41.26 -9.62
C ASP A 607 11.46 41.93 -10.99
N ILE A 608 12.45 41.93 -11.85
CA ILE A 608 12.28 42.39 -13.24
C ILE A 608 11.75 41.25 -14.09
N LEU A 609 12.36 40.06 -14.01
CA LEU A 609 12.05 38.95 -14.87
C LEU A 609 10.66 38.37 -14.60
N SER A 610 10.18 38.41 -13.34
CA SER A 610 8.83 37.96 -12.99
C SER A 610 7.68 38.77 -13.57
N ARG A 611 7.96 39.96 -14.10
CA ARG A 611 6.97 40.80 -14.79
C ARG A 611 6.84 40.48 -16.28
N LEU A 612 7.74 39.65 -16.80
CA LEU A 612 7.78 39.24 -18.19
C LEU A 612 7.18 37.85 -18.34
N THR A 613 6.42 37.66 -19.45
CA THR A 613 5.91 36.32 -19.81
C THR A 613 6.80 35.75 -20.91
N PHE A 614 7.31 34.55 -20.71
CA PHE A 614 8.13 33.84 -21.66
C PHE A 614 7.33 32.76 -22.39
N GLY A 615 7.73 32.39 -23.60
CA GLY A 615 7.11 31.33 -24.36
C GLY A 615 7.56 29.97 -23.80
N ILE A 616 8.81 29.66 -23.99
CA ILE A 616 9.46 28.45 -23.45
C ILE A 616 10.53 28.86 -22.45
N VAL A 617 10.52 28.21 -21.28
CA VAL A 617 11.56 28.38 -20.26
C VAL A 617 12.32 27.05 -20.12
N VAL A 618 13.61 27.09 -20.41
CA VAL A 618 14.51 25.93 -20.31
C VAL A 618 15.47 26.14 -19.13
N ALA A 619 15.56 25.16 -18.25
CA ALA A 619 16.57 25.10 -17.20
C ALA A 619 17.56 23.97 -17.51
N ASP A 620 18.77 24.31 -17.90
CA ASP A 620 19.84 23.33 -18.12
C ASP A 620 20.59 23.05 -16.81
N GLU A 621 21.01 21.81 -16.62
CA GLU A 621 21.53 21.29 -15.33
C GLU A 621 20.50 21.55 -14.20
N ALA A 622 19.25 21.11 -14.44
CA ALA A 622 18.10 21.41 -13.58
C ALA A 622 18.22 20.89 -12.14
N GLN A 623 19.19 20.01 -11.84
CA GLN A 623 19.53 19.64 -10.48
C GLN A 623 19.92 20.84 -9.60
N MET A 624 20.20 22.00 -10.17
CA MET A 624 20.37 23.26 -9.41
C MET A 624 19.10 23.68 -8.67
N LEU A 625 17.94 23.17 -9.06
CA LEU A 625 16.62 23.47 -8.47
C LEU A 625 16.21 22.50 -7.36
N LYS A 626 17.02 21.52 -7.03
CA LYS A 626 16.69 20.39 -6.11
C LYS A 626 16.23 20.80 -4.71
N ASN A 627 16.62 21.96 -4.22
CA ASN A 627 16.24 22.41 -2.87
C ASN A 627 15.07 23.39 -2.93
N PRO A 628 13.83 22.97 -2.54
CA PRO A 628 12.63 23.82 -2.57
C PRO A 628 12.74 25.07 -1.68
N GLY A 629 13.50 24.99 -0.59
CA GLY A 629 13.72 26.11 0.35
C GLY A 629 14.75 27.15 -0.13
N SER A 630 15.48 26.87 -1.22
CA SER A 630 16.52 27.77 -1.70
C SER A 630 15.95 29.03 -2.34
N GLN A 631 16.63 30.17 -2.18
CA GLN A 631 16.27 31.41 -2.86
C GLN A 631 16.23 31.25 -4.38
N LEU A 632 17.07 30.37 -4.94
CA LEU A 632 17.09 30.07 -6.36
C LEU A 632 15.81 29.41 -6.82
N HIS A 633 15.38 28.35 -6.12
CA HIS A 633 14.13 27.64 -6.44
C HIS A 633 12.92 28.59 -6.35
N GLN A 634 12.85 29.39 -5.27
CA GLN A 634 11.80 30.40 -5.11
C GLN A 634 11.80 31.43 -6.24
N ALA A 635 12.96 31.89 -6.69
CA ALA A 635 13.07 32.78 -7.82
C ALA A 635 12.56 32.11 -9.12
N MET A 636 12.99 30.88 -9.39
CA MET A 636 12.52 30.13 -10.57
C MET A 636 11.00 29.89 -10.58
N MET A 637 10.39 29.68 -9.41
CA MET A 637 8.94 29.55 -9.26
C MET A 637 8.16 30.85 -9.57
N ARG A 638 8.81 32.02 -9.51
CA ARG A 638 8.21 33.32 -9.83
C ARG A 638 8.22 33.64 -11.31
N ILE A 639 9.01 32.92 -12.11
CA ILE A 639 9.04 33.12 -13.58
C ILE A 639 7.71 32.72 -14.17
N GLN A 640 7.20 33.57 -15.09
CA GLN A 640 6.00 33.33 -15.87
C GLN A 640 6.37 32.79 -17.24
N GLY A 641 5.80 31.67 -17.63
CA GLY A 641 6.06 31.05 -18.92
C GLY A 641 4.91 30.11 -19.31
N ARG A 642 4.81 29.83 -20.61
CA ARG A 642 3.80 28.92 -21.14
C ARG A 642 4.18 27.47 -20.91
N CYS A 643 5.47 27.15 -21.05
CA CYS A 643 5.99 25.79 -20.93
C CYS A 643 7.36 25.81 -20.25
N PHE A 644 7.62 24.84 -19.36
CA PHE A 644 8.85 24.74 -18.59
C PHE A 644 9.56 23.43 -18.89
N TRP A 645 10.86 23.49 -19.22
CA TRP A 645 11.66 22.33 -19.59
C TRP A 645 12.89 22.21 -18.71
N ALA A 646 13.02 21.08 -18.04
CA ALA A 646 14.20 20.72 -17.28
C ALA A 646 15.11 19.82 -18.14
N LEU A 647 16.37 20.21 -18.31
CA LEU A 647 17.41 19.38 -18.91
C LEU A 647 18.36 18.95 -17.79
N SER A 648 18.53 17.65 -17.58
CA SER A 648 19.42 17.13 -16.55
C SER A 648 19.95 15.76 -16.99
N GLY A 649 21.18 15.44 -16.68
CA GLY A 649 21.68 14.05 -16.80
C GLY A 649 21.27 13.20 -15.59
N THR A 650 20.83 13.84 -14.52
CA THR A 650 20.47 13.20 -13.24
C THR A 650 19.29 13.96 -12.64
N PRO A 651 18.05 13.63 -13.03
CA PRO A 651 16.84 14.34 -12.54
C PRO A 651 16.63 14.17 -11.03
N ILE A 652 17.22 13.10 -10.48
CA ILE A 652 17.23 12.78 -9.05
C ILE A 652 18.69 12.53 -8.66
N GLU A 653 19.26 13.44 -7.90
CA GLU A 653 20.62 13.29 -7.41
C GLU A 653 20.68 12.61 -6.05
N ASN A 654 19.82 13.05 -5.13
CA ASN A 654 19.97 12.69 -3.73
C ASN A 654 18.66 12.26 -3.04
N SER A 655 17.47 12.69 -3.50
CA SER A 655 16.23 12.43 -2.79
C SER A 655 14.97 12.55 -3.65
N LEU A 656 13.87 11.90 -3.24
CA LEU A 656 12.55 12.13 -3.82
C LEU A 656 12.09 13.59 -3.70
N THR A 657 12.62 14.34 -2.74
CA THR A 657 12.37 15.78 -2.62
C THR A 657 12.97 16.55 -3.79
N ASP A 658 14.12 16.12 -4.32
CA ASP A 658 14.73 16.70 -5.52
C ASP A 658 13.82 16.51 -6.73
N LEU A 659 13.26 15.30 -6.89
CA LEU A 659 12.27 15.00 -7.92
C LEU A 659 11.04 15.89 -7.80
N TRP A 660 10.47 16.01 -6.59
CA TRP A 660 9.34 16.89 -6.33
C TRP A 660 9.65 18.33 -6.74
N ALA A 661 10.82 18.84 -6.38
CA ALA A 661 11.21 20.22 -6.67
C ALA A 661 11.28 20.50 -8.17
N VAL A 662 11.91 19.61 -8.93
CA VAL A 662 12.03 19.73 -10.40
C VAL A 662 10.66 19.57 -11.06
N MET A 663 9.90 18.54 -10.70
CA MET A 663 8.60 18.26 -11.32
C MET A 663 7.54 19.34 -11.00
N ASN A 664 7.57 19.88 -9.79
CA ASN A 664 6.68 20.99 -9.40
C ASN A 664 7.03 22.30 -10.12
N TRP A 665 8.30 22.49 -10.48
CA TRP A 665 8.70 23.64 -11.34
C TRP A 665 8.28 23.42 -12.78
N VAL A 666 8.45 22.22 -13.33
CA VAL A 666 8.09 21.84 -14.71
C VAL A 666 6.58 21.87 -14.93
N ASN A 667 5.83 21.18 -14.06
CA ASN A 667 4.36 21.07 -14.10
C ASN A 667 3.80 21.32 -12.69
N ARG A 668 3.43 22.56 -12.43
CA ARG A 668 2.93 22.97 -11.11
C ARG A 668 1.70 22.16 -10.71
N GLY A 669 1.73 21.64 -9.48
CA GLY A 669 0.61 20.87 -8.92
C GLY A 669 0.57 19.38 -9.29
N LEU A 670 1.43 18.89 -10.21
CA LEU A 670 1.48 17.48 -10.61
C LEU A 670 1.59 16.54 -9.41
N LEU A 671 2.52 16.81 -8.52
CA LEU A 671 2.81 16.00 -7.33
C LEU A 671 2.19 16.55 -6.03
N GLY A 672 1.29 17.52 -6.14
CA GLY A 672 0.68 18.20 -4.99
C GLY A 672 1.65 19.06 -4.18
N SER A 673 1.26 19.46 -2.96
CA SER A 673 2.13 20.23 -2.07
C SER A 673 3.31 19.39 -1.57
N GLN A 674 4.40 20.04 -1.16
CA GLN A 674 5.57 19.34 -0.60
C GLN A 674 5.22 18.49 0.63
N ARG A 675 4.32 18.98 1.51
CA ARG A 675 3.83 18.24 2.67
C ARG A 675 3.06 16.99 2.25
N PHE A 676 2.13 17.15 1.30
CA PHE A 676 1.37 16.05 0.72
C PHE A 676 2.30 14.97 0.13
N PHE A 677 3.27 15.38 -0.69
CA PHE A 677 4.22 14.46 -1.32
C PHE A 677 5.08 13.70 -0.29
N ARG A 678 5.52 14.38 0.77
CA ARG A 678 6.26 13.75 1.84
C ARG A 678 5.43 12.70 2.59
N ASP A 679 4.19 13.05 2.94
CA ASP A 679 3.37 12.20 3.79
C ASP A 679 2.78 11.00 3.01
N HIS A 680 2.46 11.15 1.72
CA HIS A 680 1.83 10.11 0.90
C HIS A 680 2.79 9.34 -0.03
N PHE A 681 3.96 9.88 -0.35
CA PHE A 681 4.94 9.21 -1.21
C PHE A 681 6.25 8.93 -0.51
N ILE A 682 6.93 9.97 0.03
CA ILE A 682 8.28 9.76 0.56
C ILE A 682 8.26 8.74 1.71
N ARG A 683 7.40 8.92 2.72
CA ARG A 683 7.35 8.02 3.88
C ARG A 683 6.94 6.59 3.53
N PRO A 684 5.88 6.36 2.75
CA PRO A 684 5.51 4.99 2.34
C PRO A 684 6.56 4.32 1.46
N ILE A 685 7.19 5.04 0.52
CA ILE A 685 8.24 4.49 -0.35
C ILE A 685 9.50 4.13 0.43
N LEU A 686 9.84 4.91 1.47
CA LEU A 686 10.96 4.57 2.36
C LEU A 686 10.70 3.30 3.20
N ALA A 687 9.43 3.04 3.53
CA ALA A 687 9.03 1.84 4.26
C ALA A 687 8.98 0.60 3.34
N ASP A 688 8.53 0.77 2.09
CA ASP A 688 8.40 -0.29 1.09
C ASP A 688 8.72 0.27 -0.31
N VAL A 689 9.96 0.04 -0.75
CA VAL A 689 10.51 0.62 -2.00
C VAL A 689 9.84 0.05 -3.26
N GLU A 690 9.44 -1.22 -3.25
CA GLU A 690 8.78 -1.88 -4.37
C GLU A 690 7.25 -1.83 -4.27
N GLY A 691 6.73 -1.16 -3.25
CA GLY A 691 5.33 -1.10 -2.93
C GLY A 691 4.48 -0.28 -3.92
N ARG A 692 3.19 -0.35 -3.72
CA ARG A 692 2.16 0.31 -4.55
C ARG A 692 2.40 1.80 -4.80
N MET A 693 2.94 2.53 -3.79
CA MET A 693 3.17 3.98 -3.91
C MET A 693 4.32 4.32 -4.86
N SER A 694 5.35 3.48 -4.94
CA SER A 694 6.42 3.62 -5.93
C SER A 694 5.90 3.47 -7.35
N GLU A 695 5.04 2.48 -7.59
CA GLU A 695 4.43 2.24 -8.89
C GLU A 695 3.48 3.38 -9.28
N ALA A 696 2.65 3.88 -8.36
CA ALA A 696 1.76 5.01 -8.57
C ALA A 696 2.54 6.29 -8.94
N LEU A 697 3.62 6.58 -8.21
CA LEU A 697 4.49 7.71 -8.53
C LEU A 697 5.12 7.56 -9.92
N ARG A 698 5.62 6.37 -10.25
CA ARG A 698 6.23 6.08 -11.55
C ARG A 698 5.24 6.30 -12.70
N LYS A 699 4.02 5.78 -12.58
CA LYS A 699 2.95 5.99 -13.58
C LYS A 699 2.60 7.47 -13.76
N LEU A 700 2.54 8.23 -12.68
CA LEU A 700 2.19 9.65 -12.69
C LEU A 700 3.24 10.51 -13.40
N ILE A 701 4.54 10.23 -13.20
CA ILE A 701 5.63 11.05 -13.75
C ILE A 701 6.13 10.56 -15.10
N ALA A 702 5.89 9.30 -15.49
CA ALA A 702 6.37 8.69 -16.72
C ALA A 702 6.12 9.53 -17.98
N PRO A 703 4.97 10.19 -18.19
CA PRO A 703 4.74 11.03 -19.37
C PRO A 703 5.64 12.27 -19.43
N TYR A 704 6.13 12.73 -18.28
CA TYR A 704 6.84 14.01 -18.13
C TYR A 704 8.34 13.87 -17.93
N ILE A 705 8.85 12.64 -17.87
CA ILE A 705 10.29 12.37 -17.78
C ILE A 705 10.69 11.42 -18.90
N LEU A 706 11.62 11.86 -19.72
CA LEU A 706 12.23 11.03 -20.73
C LEU A 706 13.70 10.82 -20.36
N ARG A 707 14.06 9.58 -20.02
CA ARG A 707 15.42 9.17 -19.67
C ARG A 707 15.87 8.06 -20.60
N ARG A 708 17.04 8.21 -21.18
CA ARG A 708 17.71 7.19 -22.00
C ARG A 708 19.17 7.15 -21.62
N THR A 709 19.70 5.96 -21.52
CA THR A 709 21.13 5.72 -21.26
C THR A 709 21.92 5.69 -22.55
N LYS A 710 23.23 5.88 -22.46
CA LYS A 710 24.12 5.78 -23.63
C LYS A 710 24.10 4.37 -24.22
N GLU A 711 24.07 3.37 -23.38
CA GLU A 711 24.05 1.95 -23.74
C GLU A 711 22.81 1.57 -24.56
N GLU A 712 21.66 2.16 -24.24
CA GLU A 712 20.40 1.91 -24.97
C GLU A 712 20.36 2.54 -26.37
N VAL A 713 21.03 3.70 -26.57
CA VAL A 713 20.80 4.51 -27.77
C VAL A 713 22.03 4.71 -28.66
N LEU A 714 23.23 4.36 -28.20
CA LEU A 714 24.50 4.55 -28.91
C LEU A 714 25.27 3.25 -29.00
N ALA A 715 24.84 2.35 -29.87
CA ALA A 715 25.57 1.12 -30.18
C ALA A 715 26.99 1.36 -30.80
N ASP A 716 27.24 2.56 -31.33
CA ASP A 716 28.50 2.94 -31.97
C ASP A 716 29.54 3.55 -31.01
N LEU A 717 29.19 3.71 -29.71
CA LEU A 717 30.18 4.22 -28.76
C LEU A 717 31.16 3.11 -28.37
N PRO A 718 32.48 3.42 -28.30
CA PRO A 718 33.44 2.46 -27.82
C PRO A 718 33.15 2.01 -26.38
N ASP A 719 33.61 0.81 -26.03
CA ASP A 719 33.39 0.23 -24.70
C ASP A 719 33.94 1.11 -23.59
N LEU A 720 33.25 1.08 -22.46
CA LEU A 720 33.67 1.71 -21.20
C LEU A 720 33.97 0.60 -20.20
N THR A 721 35.20 0.51 -19.74
CA THR A 721 35.61 -0.42 -18.69
C THR A 721 35.89 0.38 -17.41
N ALA A 722 35.21 0.05 -16.33
CA ALA A 722 35.45 0.68 -15.05
C ALA A 722 36.00 -0.33 -14.04
N GLU A 723 37.13 -0.02 -13.43
CA GLU A 723 37.81 -0.87 -12.47
C GLU A 723 38.03 -0.16 -11.15
N LEU A 724 37.94 -0.90 -10.05
CA LEU A 724 38.22 -0.45 -8.70
C LEU A 724 39.65 -0.87 -8.34
N VAL A 725 40.52 0.12 -8.07
CA VAL A 725 41.89 -0.10 -7.63
C VAL A 725 41.94 0.07 -6.11
N VAL A 726 42.07 -1.04 -5.40
CA VAL A 726 42.22 -1.05 -3.95
C VAL A 726 43.70 -0.91 -3.60
N CYS A 727 44.03 0.20 -2.89
CA CYS A 727 45.41 0.53 -2.52
C CYS A 727 45.64 0.21 -1.06
N GLU A 728 46.61 -0.59 -0.72
CA GLU A 728 47.02 -0.82 0.67
C GLU A 728 47.68 0.43 1.23
N PRO A 729 47.25 0.95 2.42
CA PRO A 729 47.90 2.07 3.05
C PRO A 729 49.29 1.67 3.55
N GLU A 730 50.26 2.59 3.47
CA GLU A 730 51.56 2.39 4.12
C GLU A 730 51.40 2.36 5.68
N GLU A 731 52.32 1.69 6.36
CA GLU A 731 52.19 1.41 7.78
C GLU A 731 52.11 2.70 8.62
N GLU A 732 52.88 3.73 8.25
CA GLU A 732 52.79 5.06 8.88
C GLU A 732 51.48 5.77 8.56
N GLN A 733 50.98 5.67 7.33
CA GLN A 733 49.70 6.20 6.92
C GLN A 733 48.57 5.54 7.71
N ARG A 734 48.65 4.23 7.91
CA ARG A 734 47.63 3.46 8.68
C ARG A 734 47.60 3.95 10.13
N LYS A 735 48.73 4.15 10.78
CA LYS A 735 48.79 4.69 12.16
C LYS A 735 48.12 6.04 12.27
N VAL A 736 48.48 6.99 11.41
CA VAL A 736 47.88 8.33 11.38
C VAL A 736 46.39 8.27 11.17
N TYR A 737 45.91 7.36 10.32
CA TYR A 737 44.49 7.16 10.03
C TYR A 737 43.75 6.63 11.26
N GLU A 738 44.24 5.59 11.91
CA GLU A 738 43.64 4.93 13.07
C GLU A 738 43.63 5.87 14.29
N GLU A 739 44.67 6.69 14.49
CA GLU A 739 44.71 7.71 15.54
C GLU A 739 43.62 8.77 15.34
N GLU A 740 43.45 9.29 14.11
CA GLU A 740 42.43 10.28 13.84
C GLU A 740 41.02 9.64 13.92
N GLN A 741 40.83 8.41 13.43
CA GLN A 741 39.58 7.67 13.54
C GLN A 741 39.18 7.46 15.00
N SER A 742 40.12 7.05 15.84
CA SER A 742 39.89 6.88 17.29
C SER A 742 39.53 8.20 17.98
N ARG A 743 40.18 9.29 17.57
CA ARG A 743 39.91 10.65 18.08
C ARG A 743 38.48 11.09 17.73
N VAL A 744 38.05 10.86 16.49
CA VAL A 744 36.72 11.19 16.00
C VAL A 744 35.67 10.35 16.71
N ARG A 745 35.90 9.03 16.83
CA ARG A 745 35.00 8.12 17.53
C ARG A 745 34.80 8.52 19.00
N ASN A 746 35.91 8.81 19.70
CA ASN A 746 35.83 9.23 21.08
C ASN A 746 35.09 10.57 21.25
N TYR A 747 35.28 11.50 20.31
CA TYR A 747 34.55 12.76 20.29
C TYR A 747 33.03 12.55 20.15
N ILE A 748 32.62 11.73 19.20
CA ILE A 748 31.19 11.43 18.98
C ILE A 748 30.56 10.72 20.18
N LEU A 749 31.27 9.78 20.80
CA LEU A 749 30.78 9.08 21.99
C LEU A 749 30.62 10.05 23.17
N SER A 750 31.59 10.95 23.40
CA SER A 750 31.51 11.92 24.48
C SER A 750 30.40 12.97 24.32
N GLU A 751 30.10 13.38 23.10
CA GLU A 751 28.99 14.30 22.80
C GLU A 751 27.63 13.61 23.05
N ARG A 752 27.51 12.31 22.67
CA ARG A 752 26.30 11.51 22.87
C ARG A 752 25.97 11.30 24.36
N GLU A 753 26.98 11.11 25.19
CA GLU A 753 26.81 11.01 26.66
C GLU A 753 26.38 12.32 27.31
N ASN A 754 26.81 13.44 26.78
CA ASN A 754 26.59 14.74 27.44
C ASN A 754 25.26 15.42 27.04
N GLN A 755 24.68 15.20 25.86
CA GLN A 755 23.57 16.01 25.36
C GLN A 755 22.44 15.24 24.65
N GLY A 756 22.49 13.92 24.51
CA GLY A 756 21.39 13.07 23.96
C GLY A 756 21.08 13.22 22.45
N GLU A 757 21.54 14.26 21.78
CA GLU A 757 21.46 14.48 20.34
C GLU A 757 22.74 15.14 19.82
N LEU A 758 23.26 14.66 18.68
CA LEU A 758 24.44 15.26 18.02
C LEU A 758 24.10 16.69 17.53
N ARG A 759 24.49 17.69 18.33
CA ARG A 759 24.21 19.12 18.03
C ARG A 759 25.10 19.74 16.96
N SER A 760 26.12 19.06 16.46
CA SER A 760 27.10 19.65 15.55
C SER A 760 27.41 18.80 14.33
N ASP A 761 26.47 18.70 13.38
CA ASP A 761 26.70 18.16 12.03
C ASP A 761 27.97 18.71 11.37
N PHE A 762 28.35 19.96 11.70
CA PHE A 762 29.54 20.63 11.15
C PHE A 762 30.85 19.99 11.61
N MET A 763 30.95 19.58 12.88
CA MET A 763 32.19 18.98 13.43
C MET A 763 32.38 17.57 12.90
N VAL A 764 31.30 16.78 12.83
CA VAL A 764 31.34 15.44 12.23
C VAL A 764 31.73 15.51 10.75
N LEU A 765 31.15 16.46 10.00
CA LEU A 765 31.51 16.68 8.60
C LEU A 765 32.98 17.04 8.42
N LYS A 766 33.53 17.90 9.29
CA LYS A 766 34.94 18.26 9.28
C LYS A 766 35.84 17.06 9.57
N ALA A 767 35.45 16.21 10.49
CA ALA A 767 36.18 14.99 10.84
C ALA A 767 36.20 13.99 9.67
N LEU A 768 35.05 13.75 9.01
CA LEU A 768 34.97 12.91 7.82
C LEU A 768 35.85 13.44 6.68
N ILE A 769 35.90 14.77 6.49
CA ILE A 769 36.77 15.37 5.48
C ILE A 769 38.26 15.11 5.82
N ARG A 770 38.63 15.19 7.10
CA ARG A 770 40.02 14.90 7.53
C ARG A 770 40.39 13.45 7.29
N LEU A 771 39.55 12.50 7.67
CA LEU A 771 39.79 11.07 7.40
C LEU A 771 39.96 10.77 5.92
N ARG A 772 39.14 11.36 5.04
CA ARG A 772 39.29 11.25 3.59
C ARG A 772 40.58 11.86 3.07
N GLN A 773 41.04 12.96 3.66
CA GLN A 773 42.33 13.55 3.30
C GLN A 773 43.49 12.63 3.68
N ILE A 774 43.46 12.03 4.89
CA ILE A 774 44.49 11.09 5.34
C ILE A 774 44.47 9.82 4.47
N ALA A 775 43.30 9.32 4.08
CA ALA A 775 43.16 8.18 3.18
C ALA A 775 43.81 8.45 1.81
N ASN A 776 43.76 9.68 1.31
CA ASN A 776 44.49 10.06 0.10
C ASN A 776 46.00 10.22 0.36
N HIS A 777 46.36 11.08 1.30
CA HIS A 777 47.76 11.29 1.72
C HIS A 777 47.81 12.04 3.06
N PRO A 778 48.48 11.56 4.10
CA PRO A 778 48.58 12.24 5.41
C PRO A 778 49.09 13.67 5.36
N ARG A 779 49.99 13.98 4.44
CA ARG A 779 50.53 15.32 4.21
C ARG A 779 49.45 16.39 3.94
N LEU A 780 48.25 15.99 3.53
CA LEU A 780 47.14 16.95 3.37
C LEU A 780 46.65 17.53 4.68
N VAL A 781 46.87 16.84 5.79
CA VAL A 781 46.45 17.19 7.14
C VAL A 781 47.63 17.57 8.03
N GLU A 782 48.73 16.83 7.92
CA GLU A 782 49.98 16.99 8.71
C GLU A 782 51.08 17.51 7.81
N THR A 783 51.43 18.81 7.94
CA THR A 783 52.45 19.46 7.10
C THR A 783 53.87 18.93 7.32
N GLY A 784 54.13 18.21 8.43
CA GLY A 784 55.42 17.58 8.75
C GLY A 784 55.53 16.08 8.34
N TYR A 785 54.51 15.52 7.70
CA TYR A 785 54.57 14.12 7.30
C TYR A 785 55.53 13.91 6.16
N GLU A 786 56.57 13.08 6.39
CA GLU A 786 57.65 12.77 5.40
C GLU A 786 57.43 11.41 4.71
N GLY A 787 56.50 10.58 5.24
CA GLY A 787 56.14 9.29 4.60
C GLY A 787 55.38 9.45 3.31
N ASN A 788 55.17 8.35 2.63
CA ASN A 788 54.39 8.30 1.39
C ASN A 788 52.99 7.77 1.66
N SER A 789 52.18 7.59 0.61
CA SER A 789 50.85 7.01 0.64
C SER A 789 50.79 5.87 -0.36
N GLY A 790 50.23 4.71 0.04
CA GLY A 790 50.08 3.59 -0.87
C GLY A 790 49.27 3.92 -2.12
N LYS A 791 48.21 4.72 -1.93
CA LYS A 791 47.40 5.23 -3.06
C LYS A 791 48.22 6.14 -4.00
N PHE A 792 49.01 7.04 -3.43
CA PHE A 792 49.84 7.98 -4.21
C PHE A 792 50.85 7.21 -5.05
N SER A 793 51.52 6.18 -4.47
CA SER A 793 52.48 5.32 -5.15
C SER A 793 51.82 4.58 -6.31
N GLU A 794 50.65 3.99 -6.09
CA GLU A 794 49.92 3.21 -7.13
C GLU A 794 49.40 4.11 -8.25
N VAL A 795 48.90 5.28 -7.95
CA VAL A 795 48.47 6.28 -8.95
C VAL A 795 49.62 6.63 -9.87
N PHE A 796 50.84 6.88 -9.32
CA PHE A 796 51.98 7.21 -10.14
C PHE A 796 52.56 6.03 -10.89
N ARG A 797 52.46 4.82 -10.39
CA ARG A 797 52.79 3.60 -11.10
C ARG A 797 51.94 3.46 -12.38
N MET A 798 50.63 3.55 -12.21
CA MET A 798 49.67 3.44 -13.33
C MET A 798 49.74 4.63 -14.30
N LEU A 799 49.92 5.85 -13.80
CA LEU A 799 50.17 7.04 -14.66
C LEU A 799 51.40 6.82 -15.55
N GLY A 800 52.49 6.26 -15.01
CA GLY A 800 53.66 5.95 -15.76
C GLY A 800 53.42 4.97 -16.92
N GLU A 801 52.65 3.93 -16.68
CA GLU A 801 52.25 2.93 -17.70
C GLU A 801 51.40 3.54 -18.81
N VAL A 802 50.38 4.35 -18.42
CA VAL A 802 49.48 5.03 -19.37
C VAL A 802 50.23 6.01 -20.27
N ILE A 803 51.14 6.81 -19.66
CA ILE A 803 51.96 7.79 -20.41
C ILE A 803 52.94 7.09 -21.34
N ALA A 804 53.61 6.04 -20.84
CA ALA A 804 54.56 5.26 -21.65
C ALA A 804 53.89 4.62 -22.88
N SER A 805 52.63 4.22 -22.72
CA SER A 805 51.80 3.65 -23.82
C SER A 805 51.23 4.71 -24.77
N GLY A 806 51.51 5.97 -24.55
CA GLY A 806 51.10 7.08 -25.44
C GLY A 806 49.67 7.56 -25.30
N HIS A 807 48.99 7.20 -24.21
CA HIS A 807 47.61 7.57 -23.92
C HIS A 807 47.49 8.91 -23.15
N LYS A 808 46.33 9.56 -23.25
CA LYS A 808 46.00 10.76 -22.48
C LYS A 808 45.06 10.40 -21.33
N VAL A 809 45.32 10.96 -20.14
CA VAL A 809 44.61 10.66 -18.91
C VAL A 809 44.00 11.91 -18.29
N LEU A 810 42.72 11.80 -17.85
CA LEU A 810 42.03 12.78 -17.00
C LEU A 810 42.12 12.30 -15.55
N VAL A 811 42.65 13.14 -14.68
CA VAL A 811 42.84 12.84 -13.27
C VAL A 811 41.92 13.74 -12.45
N PHE A 812 40.96 13.13 -11.79
CA PHE A 812 39.94 13.86 -10.98
C PHE A 812 40.17 13.66 -9.50
N SER A 813 40.04 14.76 -8.75
CA SER A 813 39.97 14.72 -7.28
C SER A 813 39.05 15.80 -6.71
N SER A 814 38.43 15.51 -5.57
CA SER A 814 37.67 16.50 -4.80
C SER A 814 38.58 17.50 -4.07
N PHE A 815 39.85 17.13 -3.82
CA PHE A 815 40.81 17.91 -3.08
C PHE A 815 41.82 18.62 -3.98
N VAL A 816 41.69 19.93 -4.14
CA VAL A 816 42.63 20.74 -4.94
C VAL A 816 44.06 20.65 -4.40
N LYS A 817 44.23 20.54 -3.06
CA LYS A 817 45.56 20.34 -2.46
C LYS A 817 46.22 19.03 -2.92
N TYR A 818 45.43 17.96 -3.05
CA TYR A 818 45.93 16.68 -3.52
C TYR A 818 46.35 16.76 -4.99
N LEU A 819 45.51 17.40 -5.84
CA LEU A 819 45.89 17.66 -7.22
C LEU A 819 47.20 18.47 -7.37
N LYS A 820 47.44 19.44 -6.46
CA LYS A 820 48.70 20.16 -6.44
C LYS A 820 49.88 19.26 -6.09
N MET A 821 49.78 18.36 -5.13
CA MET A 821 50.81 17.37 -4.81
C MET A 821 51.06 16.43 -6.03
N VAL A 822 50.00 15.99 -6.69
CA VAL A 822 50.13 15.20 -7.93
C VAL A 822 50.85 16.02 -9.00
N ALA A 823 50.58 17.34 -9.13
CA ALA A 823 51.25 18.23 -10.08
C ALA A 823 52.72 18.38 -9.76
N GLU A 824 53.09 18.58 -8.47
CA GLU A 824 54.49 18.65 -8.02
C GLU A 824 55.28 17.40 -8.41
N GLU A 825 54.78 16.22 -8.10
CA GLU A 825 55.43 14.97 -8.43
C GLU A 825 55.48 14.72 -9.96
N THR A 826 54.44 15.13 -10.68
CA THR A 826 54.43 15.10 -12.16
C THR A 826 55.55 15.95 -12.77
N MET A 827 55.81 17.15 -12.21
CA MET A 827 56.94 18.00 -12.60
C MET A 827 58.30 17.37 -12.30
N VAL A 828 58.44 16.72 -11.13
CA VAL A 828 59.69 16.06 -10.73
C VAL A 828 60.01 14.93 -11.74
N ARG A 829 58.98 14.24 -12.26
CA ARG A 829 59.17 13.20 -13.28
C ARG A 829 59.33 13.73 -14.71
N GLY A 830 59.24 15.01 -14.91
CA GLY A 830 59.39 15.66 -16.22
C GLY A 830 58.15 15.47 -17.14
N TRP A 831 56.98 15.11 -16.62
CA TRP A 831 55.81 14.93 -17.42
C TRP A 831 55.02 16.27 -17.59
N LYS A 832 54.58 16.54 -18.81
CA LYS A 832 53.77 17.72 -19.07
C LYS A 832 52.32 17.49 -18.66
N TYR A 833 51.70 18.45 -17.98
CA TYR A 833 50.33 18.39 -17.53
C TYR A 833 49.58 19.72 -17.73
N ALA A 834 48.29 19.66 -17.84
CA ALA A 834 47.39 20.82 -17.69
C ALA A 834 46.63 20.69 -16.36
N MET A 835 46.24 21.81 -15.77
CA MET A 835 45.48 21.80 -14.51
C MET A 835 44.28 22.76 -14.57
N LEU A 836 43.10 22.23 -14.24
CA LEU A 836 41.83 22.95 -14.16
C LEU A 836 41.21 22.89 -12.77
N THR A 837 41.15 24.07 -12.14
CA THR A 837 40.53 24.22 -10.80
C THR A 837 39.49 25.35 -10.82
N GLY A 838 38.82 25.58 -9.68
CA GLY A 838 37.87 26.71 -9.53
C GLY A 838 38.55 28.08 -9.71
N LEU A 839 39.88 28.17 -9.50
CA LEU A 839 40.66 29.38 -9.59
C LEU A 839 41.31 29.61 -10.96
N THR A 840 41.19 28.71 -11.92
CA THR A 840 41.77 28.84 -13.27
C THR A 840 41.10 29.99 -14.01
N ALA A 841 41.84 31.03 -14.35
CA ALA A 841 41.36 32.26 -14.98
C ALA A 841 40.92 32.01 -16.44
N ASP A 842 41.77 31.42 -17.26
CA ASP A 842 41.45 31.07 -18.66
C ASP A 842 41.28 29.54 -18.83
N ARG A 843 40.07 29.12 -18.69
CA ARG A 843 39.69 27.70 -18.83
C ARG A 843 39.82 27.21 -20.28
N GLU A 844 39.43 28.05 -21.22
CA GLU A 844 39.41 27.71 -22.64
C GLU A 844 40.83 27.50 -23.18
N GLN A 845 41.75 28.34 -22.81
CA GLN A 845 43.18 28.18 -23.15
C GLN A 845 43.78 26.90 -22.56
N THR A 846 43.47 26.59 -21.30
CA THR A 846 43.95 25.38 -20.62
C THR A 846 43.47 24.12 -21.32
N ILE A 847 42.20 24.09 -21.75
CA ILE A 847 41.60 22.96 -22.46
C ILE A 847 42.24 22.83 -23.84
N ARG A 848 42.37 23.92 -24.59
CA ARG A 848 43.02 23.90 -25.92
C ARG A 848 44.43 23.44 -25.82
N HIS A 849 45.22 23.84 -24.80
CA HIS A 849 46.56 23.39 -24.59
C HIS A 849 46.62 21.84 -24.41
N PHE A 850 45.77 21.27 -23.57
CA PHE A 850 45.70 19.81 -23.40
C PHE A 850 45.31 19.09 -24.71
N GLN A 851 44.36 19.64 -25.45
CA GLN A 851 43.91 19.03 -26.69
C GLN A 851 44.98 19.08 -27.80
N ALA A 852 45.63 20.23 -27.96
CA ALA A 852 46.53 20.50 -29.08
C ALA A 852 47.96 19.96 -28.88
N ASP A 853 48.49 19.93 -27.64
CA ASP A 853 49.85 19.43 -27.37
C ASP A 853 49.82 17.90 -27.15
N PRO A 854 50.48 17.12 -28.05
CA PRO A 854 50.58 15.67 -27.89
C PRO A 854 51.43 15.22 -26.69
N GLU A 855 52.34 16.10 -26.22
CA GLU A 855 53.19 15.81 -25.07
C GLU A 855 52.48 16.07 -23.74
N CYS A 856 51.44 16.93 -23.76
CA CYS A 856 50.59 17.16 -22.59
C CYS A 856 49.59 16.00 -22.45
N ARG A 857 50.00 14.95 -21.70
CA ARG A 857 49.23 13.71 -21.58
C ARG A 857 48.40 13.63 -20.32
N ILE A 858 48.64 14.46 -19.32
CA ILE A 858 47.92 14.48 -18.02
C ILE A 858 47.09 15.75 -17.92
N PHE A 859 45.81 15.58 -17.54
CA PHE A 859 44.95 16.68 -17.22
C PHE A 859 44.37 16.54 -15.79
N LEU A 860 44.85 17.36 -14.87
CA LEU A 860 44.48 17.40 -13.47
C LEU A 860 43.24 18.28 -13.33
N ILE A 861 42.13 17.73 -12.88
CA ILE A 861 40.84 18.41 -12.86
C ILE A 861 40.19 18.28 -11.49
N SER A 862 39.81 19.40 -10.86
CA SER A 862 38.99 19.29 -9.66
C SER A 862 37.55 18.90 -10.04
N LEU A 863 36.95 17.96 -9.30
CA LEU A 863 35.60 17.46 -9.57
C LEU A 863 34.55 18.59 -9.69
N LYS A 864 34.67 19.64 -8.89
CA LYS A 864 33.80 20.82 -8.98
C LYS A 864 34.03 21.64 -10.27
N ALA A 865 35.23 21.74 -10.79
CA ALA A 865 35.55 22.45 -12.01
C ALA A 865 35.27 21.63 -13.27
N GLY A 866 35.48 20.31 -13.19
CA GLY A 866 35.21 19.36 -14.27
C GLY A 866 33.74 19.04 -14.49
N GLY A 867 32.86 19.37 -13.54
CA GLY A 867 31.43 19.04 -13.59
C GLY A 867 30.65 19.76 -14.70
N VAL A 868 31.22 20.68 -15.49
CA VAL A 868 30.44 21.53 -16.38
C VAL A 868 31.03 21.65 -17.79
N GLY A 869 30.35 21.07 -18.76
CA GLY A 869 30.40 21.43 -20.18
C GLY A 869 31.66 21.15 -20.97
N LEU A 870 32.65 20.44 -20.42
CA LEU A 870 33.91 20.14 -21.09
C LEU A 870 33.76 19.01 -22.12
N ASN A 871 34.40 19.11 -23.26
CA ASN A 871 34.57 18.03 -24.22
C ASN A 871 36.04 17.62 -24.25
N LEU A 872 36.36 16.40 -23.79
CA LEU A 872 37.73 15.89 -23.62
C LEU A 872 37.87 14.48 -24.24
N THR A 873 37.33 14.30 -25.44
CA THR A 873 37.32 13.03 -26.17
C THR A 873 38.68 12.56 -26.64
N GLU A 874 39.75 13.39 -26.50
CA GLU A 874 41.14 13.02 -26.76
C GLU A 874 41.74 12.11 -25.68
N ALA A 875 41.14 12.09 -24.49
CA ALA A 875 41.55 11.22 -23.41
C ALA A 875 40.76 9.90 -23.44
N ASP A 876 41.44 8.80 -23.24
CA ASP A 876 40.89 7.46 -23.16
C ASP A 876 41.09 6.81 -21.78
N TYR A 877 41.78 7.47 -20.87
CA TYR A 877 41.91 7.07 -19.47
C TYR A 877 41.34 8.12 -18.53
N VAL A 878 40.64 7.64 -17.50
CA VAL A 878 40.04 8.50 -16.45
C VAL A 878 40.40 7.93 -15.08
N PHE A 879 41.14 8.68 -14.29
CA PHE A 879 41.50 8.35 -12.90
C PHE A 879 40.68 9.16 -11.94
N ILE A 880 39.96 8.51 -11.05
CA ILE A 880 39.21 9.12 -9.93
C ILE A 880 39.97 8.78 -8.66
N LEU A 881 40.65 9.78 -8.09
CA LEU A 881 41.57 9.56 -6.97
C LEU A 881 40.87 9.39 -5.63
N ASP A 882 39.69 9.94 -5.46
CA ASP A 882 38.94 9.87 -4.24
C ASP A 882 37.42 9.75 -4.52
N PRO A 883 36.72 8.76 -3.94
CA PRO A 883 35.30 8.59 -4.16
C PRO A 883 34.52 9.79 -3.59
N TRP A 884 33.48 10.21 -4.30
CA TRP A 884 32.62 11.31 -3.91
C TRP A 884 31.26 10.78 -3.44
N TRP A 885 30.68 11.39 -2.43
CA TRP A 885 29.33 11.02 -1.91
C TRP A 885 28.24 11.01 -2.98
N ASN A 886 28.43 11.79 -4.04
CA ASN A 886 27.52 11.93 -5.16
C ASN A 886 28.06 11.22 -6.39
N VAL A 887 27.53 10.04 -6.71
CA VAL A 887 27.85 9.23 -7.89
C VAL A 887 27.64 10.02 -9.18
N ALA A 888 26.65 10.88 -9.23
CA ALA A 888 26.36 11.68 -10.41
C ALA A 888 27.52 12.61 -10.80
N ALA A 889 28.26 13.17 -9.83
CA ALA A 889 29.42 13.99 -10.11
C ALA A 889 30.60 13.18 -10.71
N GLU A 890 30.78 11.91 -10.29
CA GLU A 890 31.76 11.00 -10.89
C GLU A 890 31.35 10.61 -12.30
N ASN A 891 30.09 10.26 -12.52
CA ASN A 891 29.56 9.93 -13.84
C ASN A 891 29.64 11.12 -14.81
N GLN A 892 29.48 12.37 -14.30
CA GLN A 892 29.74 13.58 -15.06
C GLN A 892 31.20 13.68 -15.48
N ALA A 893 32.15 13.38 -14.61
CA ALA A 893 33.57 13.39 -14.91
C ALA A 893 33.92 12.36 -16.00
N VAL A 894 33.46 11.13 -15.87
CA VAL A 894 33.62 10.06 -16.87
C VAL A 894 33.03 10.45 -18.22
N SER A 895 31.84 11.07 -18.22
CA SER A 895 31.15 11.50 -19.43
C SER A 895 31.85 12.62 -20.22
N ARG A 896 32.98 13.15 -19.70
CA ARG A 896 33.82 14.12 -20.44
C ARG A 896 34.71 13.42 -21.48
N ALA A 897 35.16 12.21 -21.19
CA ALA A 897 35.91 11.38 -22.09
C ALA A 897 35.00 10.45 -22.91
N HIS A 898 34.00 9.83 -22.27
CA HIS A 898 33.06 8.89 -22.90
C HIS A 898 31.79 9.59 -23.40
N ARG A 899 31.87 10.13 -24.61
CA ARG A 899 30.73 10.83 -25.26
C ARG A 899 30.84 10.73 -26.80
N ILE A 900 29.81 11.22 -27.50
CA ILE A 900 29.79 11.24 -28.97
C ILE A 900 31.06 11.93 -29.51
N GLY A 901 31.80 11.21 -30.34
CA GLY A 901 33.10 11.64 -30.90
C GLY A 901 34.30 10.92 -30.32
N GLN A 902 34.16 10.12 -29.28
CA GLN A 902 35.17 9.22 -28.78
C GLN A 902 35.37 8.06 -29.77
N LYS A 903 36.64 7.77 -30.09
CA LYS A 903 37.05 6.72 -31.08
C LYS A 903 37.74 5.51 -30.41
N ARG A 904 38.11 5.63 -29.14
CA ARG A 904 38.86 4.60 -28.40
C ARG A 904 38.03 4.13 -27.20
N ALA A 905 38.27 2.88 -26.78
CA ALA A 905 37.71 2.39 -25.49
C ALA A 905 38.19 3.28 -24.35
N VAL A 906 37.30 3.54 -23.41
CA VAL A 906 37.61 4.41 -22.26
C VAL A 906 37.76 3.53 -21.01
N PHE A 907 38.91 3.70 -20.35
CA PHE A 907 39.23 2.99 -19.11
C PHE A 907 39.11 3.94 -17.91
N VAL A 908 38.31 3.55 -16.95
CA VAL A 908 38.02 4.33 -15.73
C VAL A 908 38.59 3.59 -14.53
N TYR A 909 39.52 4.20 -13.82
CA TYR A 909 40.10 3.62 -12.61
C TYR A 909 39.68 4.46 -11.39
N ARG A 910 39.03 3.78 -10.43
CA ARG A 910 38.64 4.39 -9.13
C ARG A 910 39.61 3.90 -8.07
N PHE A 911 40.36 4.83 -7.46
CA PHE A 911 41.32 4.51 -6.41
C PHE A 911 40.71 4.66 -5.05
N ILE A 912 40.78 3.61 -4.21
CA ILE A 912 40.39 3.62 -2.82
C ILE A 912 41.51 3.08 -1.93
N THR A 913 41.57 3.55 -0.68
CA THR A 913 42.51 3.04 0.31
C THR A 913 41.83 1.99 1.17
N ALA A 914 42.41 0.78 1.22
CA ALA A 914 41.87 -0.34 1.99
C ALA A 914 41.74 -0.03 3.49
N GLY A 915 40.67 -0.55 4.11
CA GLY A 915 40.42 -0.38 5.54
C GLY A 915 40.03 1.04 5.95
N THR A 916 39.62 1.90 5.02
CA THR A 916 39.27 3.29 5.30
C THR A 916 37.80 3.62 5.04
N LEU A 917 37.39 4.81 5.41
CA LEU A 917 36.08 5.39 5.11
C LEU A 917 35.70 5.31 3.63
N GLU A 918 36.67 5.24 2.71
CA GLU A 918 36.41 5.21 1.27
C GLU A 918 35.71 3.91 0.82
N GLU A 919 36.01 2.77 1.42
CA GLU A 919 35.29 1.50 1.15
C GLU A 919 33.83 1.60 1.59
N LYS A 920 33.59 2.18 2.75
CA LYS A 920 32.23 2.38 3.28
C LYS A 920 31.43 3.37 2.43
N ILE A 921 32.08 4.42 1.89
CA ILE A 921 31.44 5.36 0.95
C ILE A 921 30.97 4.62 -0.31
N LEU A 922 31.78 3.68 -0.85
CA LEU A 922 31.40 2.88 -2.01
C LEU A 922 30.19 1.99 -1.73
N ALA A 923 30.15 1.31 -0.58
CA ALA A 923 29.01 0.48 -0.19
C ALA A 923 27.70 1.32 -0.08
N ILE A 924 27.81 2.53 0.44
CA ILE A 924 26.68 3.48 0.50
C ILE A 924 26.29 3.95 -0.90
N GLN A 925 27.26 4.23 -1.78
CA GLN A 925 27.00 4.60 -3.18
C GLN A 925 26.22 3.48 -3.90
N GLU A 926 26.65 2.22 -3.78
CA GLU A 926 25.99 1.07 -4.39
C GLU A 926 24.58 0.84 -3.87
N ARG A 927 24.36 1.00 -2.55
CA ARG A 927 23.04 0.93 -1.94
C ARG A 927 22.13 2.03 -2.48
N LYS A 928 22.63 3.26 -2.58
CA LYS A 928 21.91 4.40 -3.17
C LYS A 928 21.60 4.17 -4.65
N GLN A 929 22.54 3.59 -5.41
CA GLN A 929 22.34 3.28 -6.80
C GLN A 929 21.22 2.24 -7.00
N ARG A 930 21.19 1.18 -6.22
CA ARG A 930 20.11 0.15 -6.25
C ARG A 930 18.76 0.73 -5.90
N LEU A 931 18.69 1.59 -4.87
CA LEU A 931 17.47 2.33 -4.51
C LEU A 931 17.10 3.31 -5.61
N ALA A 932 18.07 3.94 -6.24
CA ALA A 932 17.89 4.82 -7.36
C ALA A 932 17.36 4.08 -8.57
N ASP A 933 17.83 2.89 -8.84
CA ASP A 933 17.42 2.05 -9.98
C ASP A 933 16.01 1.45 -9.80
N SER A 934 15.41 1.42 -8.63
CA SER A 934 14.06 0.86 -8.39
C SER A 934 12.88 1.83 -8.55
N VAL A 935 12.99 3.15 -8.48
CA VAL A 935 11.83 4.11 -8.48
C VAL A 935 11.69 4.99 -9.75
N ILE A 936 12.68 5.30 -10.41
CA ILE A 936 12.89 5.81 -11.79
C ILE A 936 14.21 5.44 -12.21
N THR A 937 14.52 4.65 -11.64
CA THR A 937 15.45 4.35 -10.65
C THR A 937 15.66 5.49 -9.62
N ALA A 938 15.05 5.44 -8.46
CA ALA A 938 14.87 6.57 -7.53
C ALA A 938 15.99 6.68 -6.51
N ALA A 939 16.54 7.86 -6.37
CA ALA A 939 17.49 8.20 -5.33
C ALA A 939 16.78 8.73 -4.07
N THR A 940 17.01 8.08 -2.95
CA THR A 940 16.79 8.67 -1.64
C THR A 940 18.15 8.95 -1.00
N SER A 941 18.49 10.23 -0.77
CA SER A 941 19.46 10.51 0.27
C SER A 941 18.78 10.25 1.60
N ILE A 942 19.09 9.14 2.19
CA ILE A 942 18.91 8.97 3.62
C ILE A 942 20.03 9.82 4.22
N PRO A 943 19.78 10.86 5.02
CA PRO A 943 20.81 11.38 5.89
C PRO A 943 21.30 10.17 6.69
N LEU A 944 22.60 10.00 6.76
CA LEU A 944 23.19 8.94 7.58
C LEU A 944 22.59 9.05 8.97
N THR A 945 21.96 7.98 9.44
CA THR A 945 21.51 7.93 10.83
C THR A 945 22.73 7.97 11.75
N ASP A 946 22.55 8.39 13.00
CA ASP A 946 23.64 8.38 13.97
C ASP A 946 24.27 6.99 14.15
N GLU A 947 23.50 5.92 13.94
CA GLU A 947 23.97 4.54 13.93
C GLU A 947 24.82 4.23 12.68
N GLU A 948 24.37 4.63 11.50
CA GLU A 948 25.16 4.50 10.26
C GLU A 948 26.42 5.37 10.27
N LEU A 949 26.38 6.53 10.92
CA LEU A 949 27.55 7.37 11.15
C LEU A 949 28.59 6.68 12.06
N LEU A 950 28.13 5.98 13.09
CA LEU A 950 29.01 5.19 13.98
C LEU A 950 29.55 3.92 13.30
N GLU A 951 28.76 3.29 12.40
CA GLU A 951 29.23 2.19 11.59
C GLU A 951 30.24 2.62 10.51
N VAL A 952 30.10 3.83 10.00
CA VAL A 952 31.01 4.42 8.99
C VAL A 952 32.34 4.86 9.61
N LEU A 953 32.33 5.23 10.88
CA LEU A 953 33.52 5.58 11.66
C LEU A 953 34.12 4.39 12.39
#